data_75a796f64de48104cfec2766d846bd97
#
_entry.id   75a796f64de48104cfec2766d846bd97
#
_cell.length_a   1.000
_cell.length_b   1.000
_cell.length_c   1.000
_cell.angle_alpha   90.00
_cell.angle_beta   90.00
_cell.angle_gamma   90.00
#
_symmetry.space_group_name_H-M   'P 1'
#
loop_
_entity.id
_entity.type
_entity.pdbx_description
1 polymer ?
#
loop_
_entity_poly.entity_id
_entity_poly.type
_entity_poly.pdbx_seq_one_letter_code
_entity_poly.pdbx_strand_id
1 'polypeptide(L)'
;MERLKENAMNSKHSTEITKIKFLLALLPLILLFAPTREIQCGELSSSLHGISPAMNDARIQVLVFLEDDGVSILSKSSSNYNHSRSQLHKELFTELKSRSNANINRFEGRLRDSDLPADVIRTFWITSAALIDVPVAELDRLAGLEGVEFVAPDTTLALIDPVSISMSSEFSEGASEHLYSIGADKLWRRGLTGKGRIVGSFDTGVEGSHPALNSAWRGNSVDGYSSAWFDPYGSTFPFDDNGHGTHTMGIMVGLDGSDTIGIAFNAEWISAGVIDRGSGLSQTISDILAAFEWAADPDGDPNTISDVPDVICHSWGIPQSIFPPCDNTFWSAIDNLESLGIVCVFAAGNEGPDSMSLRVPADRASGPLNAFSVGAIDQTDPNFVVAAFSSRGPSSCDNSRTKPEVVAPGVSIRSSYKGGTYRTISGTSMAAPIVAGAVALLREYNPEATSEQIKQAIFQSAVDLGARGADNSYGNGLIDLEAALALIPPPDSPHIQISSFVAGDGNDDIFESSEIVDLTLNVISQYASINSLWARIFIADEYARVLTDSAYFGYLESDQEGNNSFSPFVIQLSEQVRPGGRMPVDIDFYDVNGEVINAGRIEIVVGQSQNAVFHTLSNGSFKLTVDNFGGIGHGENSPSPAGVIGFSPVESEFDILPEFSLMIATGNDARVSDASRSETEFISDNDFLASREMEAVFQNPGSFGAADLFGYYSDSLATEPLGVSIRQRTSIFDDPELENCVIIEYSILPENGLNGDLYYLGFLMDWDLADGGGGVEQSAFDVSGDFCYFYNQDDDLYVGLRFLNKPVYGYKILPNIPGGKSLLSESSKYQHLTSGEINGGVEKWTDYFSIISARETYNGSGD
;
A
#
# COMPACT_ATOMS: atom_id res chain seq x y z
N MET A 1 -58.33 -9.39 -4.27
CA MET A 1 -58.70 -9.88 -5.63
C MET A 1 -60.11 -9.45 -5.86
N GLU A 2 -60.38 -8.92 -6.99
CA GLU A 2 -61.68 -8.34 -7.38
C GLU A 2 -62.16 -7.14 -6.58
N ARG A 3 -61.84 -5.99 -7.14
CA ARG A 3 -62.59 -4.75 -7.27
C ARG A 3 -61.60 -3.63 -7.54
N LEU A 4 -61.48 -3.30 -8.82
CA LEU A 4 -61.03 -2.01 -9.41
C LEU A 4 -60.55 -2.25 -10.86
N LYS A 5 -61.49 -2.76 -11.67
CA LYS A 5 -61.49 -2.63 -13.11
C LYS A 5 -62.91 -2.24 -13.46
N GLU A 6 -63.11 -0.94 -13.64
CA GLU A 6 -64.22 -0.35 -14.39
C GLU A 6 -64.15 1.15 -14.17
N ASN A 7 -63.59 1.83 -15.17
CA ASN A 7 -63.97 3.19 -15.58
C ASN A 7 -62.82 3.85 -16.39
N ALA A 8 -62.69 3.40 -17.61
CA ALA A 8 -61.98 4.14 -18.67
C ALA A 8 -62.58 3.77 -20.01
N MET A 9 -63.68 4.39 -20.33
CA MET A 9 -64.18 4.56 -21.70
C MET A 9 -65.31 5.53 -21.70
N ASN A 10 -65.09 6.67 -22.33
CA ASN A 10 -66.05 7.61 -22.98
C ASN A 10 -65.78 9.08 -22.58
N SER A 11 -64.98 9.73 -23.44
CA SER A 11 -65.51 10.93 -24.15
C SER A 11 -64.44 11.50 -25.07
N LYS A 12 -64.55 11.13 -26.34
CA LYS A 12 -63.98 11.92 -27.43
C LYS A 12 -65.04 12.90 -27.85
N HIS A 13 -64.60 14.10 -28.23
CA HIS A 13 -65.19 15.15 -28.98
C HIS A 13 -65.53 16.45 -28.27
N SER A 14 -64.97 17.46 -28.89
CA SER A 14 -65.24 18.92 -28.85
C SER A 14 -64.33 19.70 -27.88
N THR A 15 -63.30 20.31 -28.45
CA THR A 15 -62.98 21.75 -28.35
C THR A 15 -61.60 22.07 -28.91
N GLU A 16 -61.48 21.98 -30.22
CA GLU A 16 -60.51 22.81 -30.95
C GLU A 16 -61.29 24.02 -31.41
N ILE A 17 -61.00 25.19 -30.88
CA ILE A 17 -61.24 26.57 -31.44
C ILE A 17 -61.20 27.63 -30.33
N THR A 18 -60.30 27.58 -29.35
CA THR A 18 -60.12 28.75 -28.45
C THR A 18 -58.65 28.96 -27.97
N LYS A 19 -57.65 28.56 -28.76
CA LYS A 19 -56.24 28.78 -28.39
C LYS A 19 -55.45 29.73 -29.29
N ILE A 20 -56.06 30.51 -30.16
CA ILE A 20 -55.30 31.40 -31.08
C ILE A 20 -55.45 32.89 -30.75
N LYS A 21 -56.21 33.30 -29.78
CA LYS A 21 -56.38 34.74 -29.47
C LYS A 21 -55.74 35.23 -28.14
N PHE A 22 -54.97 34.39 -27.46
CA PHE A 22 -54.28 34.81 -26.22
C PHE A 22 -52.76 34.94 -26.34
N LEU A 23 -52.18 34.73 -27.54
CA LEU A 23 -50.72 34.74 -27.76
C LEU A 23 -50.18 36.06 -28.36
N LEU A 24 -50.98 37.08 -28.53
CA LEU A 24 -50.60 38.39 -29.11
C LEU A 24 -50.65 39.55 -28.16
N ALA A 25 -51.04 39.38 -26.89
CA ALA A 25 -51.12 40.46 -25.91
C ALA A 25 -50.05 40.38 -24.78
N LEU A 26 -49.13 39.45 -24.85
CA LEU A 26 -48.07 39.26 -23.83
C LEU A 26 -46.64 39.48 -24.35
N LEU A 27 -46.45 39.93 -25.57
CA LEU A 27 -45.13 40.18 -26.17
C LEU A 27 -44.43 41.50 -25.76
N PRO A 28 -45.07 42.54 -25.19
CA PRO A 28 -44.33 43.69 -24.70
C PRO A 28 -43.95 43.70 -23.25
N LEU A 29 -44.29 42.63 -22.44
CA LEU A 29 -43.95 42.61 -21.00
C LEU A 29 -42.82 41.66 -20.65
N ILE A 30 -42.28 40.92 -21.62
CA ILE A 30 -41.14 39.99 -21.40
C ILE A 30 -39.77 40.65 -21.68
N LEU A 31 -39.76 41.85 -22.22
CA LEU A 31 -38.53 42.61 -22.47
C LEU A 31 -38.10 43.58 -21.38
N LEU A 32 -38.75 43.51 -20.17
CA LEU A 32 -38.45 44.40 -19.03
C LEU A 32 -38.01 43.65 -17.77
N PHE A 33 -37.86 42.35 -17.84
CA PHE A 33 -37.17 41.53 -16.79
C PHE A 33 -36.17 40.56 -17.46
N ALA A 34 -35.19 41.13 -18.20
CA ALA A 34 -33.88 40.51 -18.18
C ALA A 34 -33.42 40.64 -16.70
N PRO A 35 -33.04 39.56 -16.00
CA PRO A 35 -32.36 39.78 -14.75
C PRO A 35 -31.16 40.63 -15.09
N THR A 36 -31.11 41.85 -14.57
CA THR A 36 -29.85 42.55 -14.42
C THR A 36 -28.99 41.58 -13.62
N ARG A 37 -28.02 40.91 -14.28
CA ARG A 37 -26.96 40.24 -13.56
C ARG A 37 -26.47 41.29 -12.58
N GLU A 38 -26.73 41.17 -11.32
CA GLU A 38 -26.01 41.90 -10.29
C GLU A 38 -24.54 41.59 -10.59
N ILE A 39 -23.77 42.64 -10.82
CA ILE A 39 -22.32 42.51 -10.97
C ILE A 39 -21.88 42.05 -9.59
N GLN A 40 -21.64 40.80 -9.46
CA GLN A 40 -21.09 40.19 -8.25
C GLN A 40 -19.64 40.67 -8.23
N CYS A 41 -19.30 41.53 -7.27
CA CYS A 41 -17.92 41.91 -7.00
C CYS A 41 -17.21 40.70 -6.46
N GLY A 42 -15.99 40.41 -6.93
CA GLY A 42 -15.17 39.34 -6.41
C GLY A 42 -14.86 39.50 -4.92
N GLU A 43 -14.66 38.42 -4.23
CA GLU A 43 -14.36 38.41 -2.81
C GLU A 43 -12.86 38.38 -2.53
N LEU A 44 -12.41 39.11 -1.49
CA LEU A 44 -11.05 38.89 -0.95
C LEU A 44 -11.04 37.66 -0.03
N SER A 45 -10.01 36.83 -0.16
CA SER A 45 -9.74 35.78 0.82
C SER A 45 -9.67 36.37 2.24
N SER A 46 -10.18 35.61 3.23
CA SER A 46 -10.17 36.04 4.65
C SER A 46 -8.74 36.37 5.16
N SER A 47 -7.74 35.74 4.60
CA SER A 47 -6.33 36.01 4.92
C SER A 47 -5.85 37.38 4.47
N LEU A 48 -6.46 37.97 3.46
CA LEU A 48 -6.16 39.34 2.98
C LEU A 48 -6.84 40.42 3.81
N HIS A 49 -7.98 40.15 4.46
CA HIS A 49 -8.70 41.10 5.31
C HIS A 49 -7.91 41.54 6.55
N GLY A 50 -6.91 40.79 6.97
CA GLY A 50 -6.09 41.06 8.17
C GLY A 50 -4.84 41.91 7.92
N ILE A 51 -4.60 42.37 6.71
CA ILE A 51 -3.39 43.13 6.39
C ILE A 51 -3.48 44.53 7.01
N SER A 52 -2.45 44.88 7.80
CA SER A 52 -2.45 46.16 8.55
C SER A 52 -2.49 47.37 7.62
N PRO A 53 -3.33 48.38 7.90
CA PRO A 53 -3.32 49.64 7.17
C PRO A 53 -1.98 50.38 7.13
N ALA A 54 -1.06 50.03 8.05
CA ALA A 54 0.30 50.57 8.03
C ALA A 54 1.13 50.06 6.82
N MET A 55 0.65 49.10 6.05
CA MET A 55 1.30 48.52 4.86
C MET A 55 0.68 48.99 3.53
N ASN A 56 -0.14 50.02 3.52
CA ASN A 56 -0.88 50.48 2.33
C ASN A 56 0.03 50.81 1.13
N ASP A 57 1.22 51.26 1.37
CA ASP A 57 2.23 51.57 0.29
C ASP A 57 3.08 50.32 -0.12
N ALA A 58 2.92 49.19 0.62
CA ALA A 58 3.61 47.95 0.27
C ALA A 58 2.93 47.26 -0.92
N ARG A 59 3.71 46.63 -1.76
CA ARG A 59 3.21 45.76 -2.84
C ARG A 59 3.13 44.30 -2.33
N ILE A 60 2.13 43.60 -2.82
CA ILE A 60 1.90 42.18 -2.52
C ILE A 60 1.59 41.42 -3.80
N GLN A 61 2.04 40.18 -3.85
CA GLN A 61 1.66 39.25 -4.91
C GLN A 61 0.40 38.50 -4.49
N VAL A 62 -0.60 38.55 -5.36
CA VAL A 62 -1.88 37.89 -5.17
C VAL A 62 -2.30 37.12 -6.41
N LEU A 63 -3.02 36.04 -6.20
CA LEU A 63 -3.68 35.28 -7.23
C LEU A 63 -5.10 35.82 -7.42
N VAL A 64 -5.43 36.19 -8.64
CA VAL A 64 -6.77 36.64 -9.04
C VAL A 64 -7.42 35.50 -9.82
N PHE A 65 -8.48 34.91 -9.28
CA PHE A 65 -9.27 33.87 -9.92
C PHE A 65 -10.45 34.52 -10.64
N LEU A 66 -10.68 34.08 -11.89
CA LEU A 66 -11.64 34.67 -12.77
C LEU A 66 -12.90 33.83 -12.89
N GLU A 67 -14.07 34.49 -12.91
CA GLU A 67 -15.35 33.82 -13.16
C GLU A 67 -15.26 32.93 -14.41
N ASP A 68 -15.63 31.68 -14.26
CA ASP A 68 -15.80 30.74 -15.35
C ASP A 68 -17.29 30.53 -15.62
N ASP A 69 -17.75 30.68 -16.89
CA ASP A 69 -19.14 30.56 -17.28
C ASP A 69 -19.78 29.15 -17.07
N GLY A 70 -19.14 28.34 -16.22
CA GLY A 70 -19.73 27.18 -15.53
C GLY A 70 -20.43 26.12 -16.36
N VAL A 71 -20.16 26.02 -17.65
CA VAL A 71 -20.55 24.82 -18.41
C VAL A 71 -19.60 23.72 -18.00
N SER A 72 -20.05 22.97 -17.02
CA SER A 72 -19.34 21.83 -16.45
C SER A 72 -18.78 20.95 -17.56
N ILE A 73 -17.47 21.01 -17.78
CA ILE A 73 -16.74 20.10 -18.68
C ILE A 73 -16.91 18.67 -18.21
N LEU A 74 -17.07 18.45 -16.91
CA LEU A 74 -17.45 17.16 -16.32
C LEU A 74 -18.71 16.56 -16.94
N SER A 75 -19.70 17.40 -17.35
CA SER A 75 -20.90 16.89 -18.03
C SER A 75 -20.63 16.41 -19.45
N LYS A 76 -19.56 16.87 -20.10
CA LYS A 76 -19.16 16.41 -21.43
C LYS A 76 -18.32 15.14 -21.35
N SER A 77 -17.45 15.00 -20.36
CA SER A 77 -16.64 13.79 -20.17
C SER A 77 -17.53 12.57 -19.89
N SER A 78 -18.65 12.75 -19.20
CA SER A 78 -19.62 11.69 -18.89
C SER A 78 -20.56 11.32 -20.04
N SER A 79 -20.67 12.15 -21.08
CA SER A 79 -21.61 11.96 -22.20
C SER A 79 -20.99 11.33 -23.46
N ASN A 80 -19.65 11.28 -23.58
CA ASN A 80 -18.95 10.85 -24.79
C ASN A 80 -18.37 9.44 -24.68
N TYR A 81 -19.22 8.43 -24.49
CA TYR A 81 -18.83 7.01 -24.38
C TYR A 81 -18.10 6.42 -25.63
N ASN A 82 -17.96 7.19 -26.73
CA ASN A 82 -17.37 6.71 -27.97
C ASN A 82 -15.99 7.31 -28.30
N HIS A 83 -15.42 8.15 -27.44
CA HIS A 83 -14.09 8.73 -27.65
C HIS A 83 -13.06 8.00 -26.80
N SER A 84 -11.89 7.71 -27.39
CA SER A 84 -10.75 7.23 -26.61
C SER A 84 -10.28 8.31 -25.63
N ARG A 85 -9.62 7.89 -24.54
CA ARG A 85 -9.01 8.81 -23.58
C ARG A 85 -8.15 9.87 -24.25
N SER A 86 -7.38 9.47 -25.26
CA SER A 86 -6.53 10.40 -26.04
C SER A 86 -7.34 11.45 -26.79
N GLN A 87 -8.41 11.07 -27.45
CA GLN A 87 -9.28 12.03 -28.16
C GLN A 87 -9.95 12.99 -27.19
N LEU A 88 -10.47 12.47 -26.08
CA LEU A 88 -11.15 13.25 -25.05
C LEU A 88 -10.17 14.25 -24.41
N HIS A 89 -8.98 13.81 -24.05
CA HIS A 89 -7.94 14.67 -23.48
C HIS A 89 -7.64 15.85 -24.41
N LYS A 90 -7.34 15.59 -25.67
CA LYS A 90 -7.02 16.63 -26.66
C LYS A 90 -8.14 17.65 -26.85
N GLU A 91 -9.39 17.18 -26.95
CA GLU A 91 -10.56 18.06 -27.12
C GLU A 91 -10.75 18.96 -25.89
N LEU A 92 -10.72 18.36 -24.70
CA LEU A 92 -10.92 19.07 -23.43
C LEU A 92 -9.77 20.02 -23.14
N PHE A 93 -8.51 19.61 -23.34
CA PHE A 93 -7.35 20.46 -23.15
C PHE A 93 -7.45 21.72 -24.04
N THR A 94 -7.77 21.54 -25.32
CA THR A 94 -7.92 22.65 -26.29
C THR A 94 -9.05 23.59 -25.86
N GLU A 95 -10.19 23.05 -25.45
CA GLU A 95 -11.35 23.85 -25.00
C GLU A 95 -11.03 24.63 -23.71
N LEU A 96 -10.46 23.95 -22.70
CA LEU A 96 -10.07 24.55 -21.43
C LEU A 96 -9.11 25.72 -21.64
N LYS A 97 -8.03 25.49 -22.37
CA LYS A 97 -6.99 26.48 -22.63
C LYS A 97 -7.53 27.68 -23.43
N SER A 98 -8.37 27.41 -24.42
CA SER A 98 -9.01 28.48 -25.23
C SER A 98 -9.95 29.36 -24.40
N ARG A 99 -10.79 28.72 -23.58
CA ARG A 99 -11.73 29.40 -22.70
C ARG A 99 -11.03 30.26 -21.65
N SER A 100 -10.09 29.64 -20.94
CA SER A 100 -9.30 30.35 -19.93
C SER A 100 -8.53 31.52 -20.51
N ASN A 101 -7.86 31.35 -21.65
CA ASN A 101 -7.15 32.44 -22.31
C ASN A 101 -8.10 33.60 -22.71
N ALA A 102 -9.34 33.29 -23.10
CA ALA A 102 -10.33 34.33 -23.40
C ALA A 102 -10.76 35.11 -22.15
N ASN A 103 -10.91 34.44 -21.00
CA ASN A 103 -11.20 35.05 -19.69
C ASN A 103 -10.03 35.94 -19.24
N ILE A 104 -8.82 35.43 -19.29
CA ILE A 104 -7.58 36.12 -18.93
C ILE A 104 -7.42 37.39 -19.81
N ASN A 105 -7.55 37.27 -21.10
CA ASN A 105 -7.44 38.41 -22.03
C ASN A 105 -8.49 39.50 -21.73
N ARG A 106 -9.72 39.12 -21.38
CA ARG A 106 -10.75 40.08 -20.96
C ARG A 106 -10.41 40.80 -19.67
N PHE A 107 -9.93 40.04 -18.68
CA PHE A 107 -9.46 40.57 -17.40
C PHE A 107 -8.29 41.54 -17.59
N GLU A 108 -7.25 41.18 -18.35
CA GLU A 108 -6.10 42.05 -18.65
C GLU A 108 -6.53 43.37 -19.35
N GLY A 109 -7.53 43.27 -20.23
CA GLY A 109 -8.12 44.45 -20.86
C GLY A 109 -8.73 45.39 -19.82
N ARG A 110 -9.57 44.86 -18.93
CA ARG A 110 -10.19 45.62 -17.82
C ARG A 110 -9.18 46.17 -16.82
N LEU A 111 -8.16 45.40 -16.51
CA LEU A 111 -7.06 45.81 -15.63
C LEU A 111 -6.35 47.05 -16.22
N ARG A 112 -6.01 47.00 -17.51
CA ARG A 112 -5.41 48.14 -18.23
C ARG A 112 -6.31 49.41 -18.24
N ASP A 113 -7.63 49.20 -18.41
CA ASP A 113 -8.60 50.30 -18.47
C ASP A 113 -8.92 50.88 -17.09
N SER A 114 -8.58 50.19 -16.01
CA SER A 114 -8.93 50.58 -14.63
C SER A 114 -7.96 51.58 -13.96
N ASP A 115 -6.87 51.95 -14.61
CA ASP A 115 -5.74 52.73 -14.03
C ASP A 115 -5.20 52.15 -12.70
N LEU A 116 -5.38 50.83 -12.45
CA LEU A 116 -4.79 50.19 -11.28
C LEU A 116 -3.26 50.04 -11.48
N PRO A 117 -2.43 50.38 -10.48
CA PRO A 117 -0.97 50.19 -10.54
C PRO A 117 -0.60 48.75 -10.23
N ALA A 118 -1.08 47.82 -11.05
CA ALA A 118 -0.94 46.36 -10.91
C ALA A 118 -0.23 45.78 -12.11
N ASP A 119 0.68 44.87 -11.85
CA ASP A 119 1.52 44.18 -12.86
C ASP A 119 1.17 42.70 -12.93
N VAL A 120 0.81 42.21 -14.11
CA VAL A 120 0.60 40.76 -14.33
C VAL A 120 1.98 40.09 -14.41
N ILE A 121 2.26 39.17 -13.48
CA ILE A 121 3.50 38.41 -13.42
C ILE A 121 3.39 37.15 -14.26
N ARG A 122 2.27 36.39 -14.06
CA ARG A 122 2.02 35.12 -14.72
C ARG A 122 0.52 34.85 -14.82
N THR A 123 0.13 34.09 -15.81
CA THR A 123 -1.26 33.61 -15.96
C THR A 123 -1.31 32.11 -15.91
N PHE A 124 -2.46 31.55 -15.45
CA PHE A 124 -2.68 30.14 -15.30
C PHE A 124 -3.95 29.74 -16.03
N TRP A 125 -3.78 28.98 -17.12
CA TRP A 125 -4.94 28.54 -17.91
C TRP A 125 -5.72 27.41 -17.22
N ILE A 126 -5.06 26.60 -16.37
CA ILE A 126 -5.68 25.44 -15.71
C ILE A 126 -6.81 25.84 -14.74
N THR A 127 -6.81 27.07 -14.29
CA THR A 127 -7.82 27.59 -13.32
C THR A 127 -8.33 29.00 -13.68
N SER A 128 -8.05 29.50 -14.88
CA SER A 128 -8.40 30.88 -15.30
C SER A 128 -7.96 31.93 -14.26
N ALA A 129 -6.68 31.93 -13.86
CA ALA A 129 -6.16 32.84 -12.84
C ALA A 129 -4.95 33.63 -13.33
N ALA A 130 -4.62 34.70 -12.61
CA ALA A 130 -3.43 35.53 -12.84
C ALA A 130 -2.72 35.87 -11.53
N LEU A 131 -1.41 35.72 -11.51
CA LEU A 131 -0.53 36.26 -10.45
C LEU A 131 -0.27 37.73 -10.71
N ILE A 132 -0.66 38.57 -9.78
CA ILE A 132 -0.64 40.02 -9.89
C ILE A 132 0.22 40.61 -8.75
N ASP A 133 1.14 41.51 -9.08
CA ASP A 133 1.81 42.36 -8.11
C ASP A 133 1.06 43.68 -8.02
N VAL A 134 0.51 44.01 -6.82
CA VAL A 134 -0.38 45.14 -6.61
C VAL A 134 -0.13 45.80 -5.25
N PRO A 135 -0.27 47.16 -5.11
CA PRO A 135 -0.27 47.81 -3.81
C PRO A 135 -1.41 47.28 -2.91
N VAL A 136 -1.15 47.08 -1.63
CA VAL A 136 -2.12 46.57 -0.67
C VAL A 136 -3.38 47.47 -0.64
N ALA A 137 -3.24 48.81 -0.78
CA ALA A 137 -4.35 49.75 -0.83
C ALA A 137 -5.32 49.54 -2.00
N GLU A 138 -4.94 48.82 -3.04
CA GLU A 138 -5.71 48.61 -4.26
C GLU A 138 -6.40 47.26 -4.34
N LEU A 139 -6.26 46.39 -3.32
CA LEU A 139 -6.83 45.04 -3.31
C LEU A 139 -8.35 45.02 -3.49
N ASP A 140 -9.08 45.91 -2.81
CA ASP A 140 -10.55 46.03 -2.93
C ASP A 140 -10.96 46.44 -4.34
N ARG A 141 -10.20 47.32 -4.97
CA ARG A 141 -10.44 47.73 -6.36
C ARG A 141 -10.12 46.62 -7.36
N LEU A 142 -9.08 45.85 -7.11
CA LEU A 142 -8.74 44.70 -7.92
C LEU A 142 -9.83 43.61 -7.83
N ALA A 143 -10.29 43.27 -6.64
CA ALA A 143 -11.39 42.34 -6.42
C ALA A 143 -12.71 42.84 -7.02
N GLY A 144 -12.93 44.16 -7.03
CA GLY A 144 -14.13 44.80 -7.64
C GLY A 144 -14.13 44.85 -9.18
N LEU A 145 -13.12 44.38 -9.86
CA LEU A 145 -13.11 44.33 -11.33
C LEU A 145 -14.10 43.24 -11.79
N GLU A 146 -14.87 43.59 -12.84
CA GLU A 146 -15.85 42.68 -13.44
C GLU A 146 -15.17 41.41 -13.95
N GLY A 147 -15.69 40.23 -13.56
CA GLY A 147 -15.18 38.89 -13.90
C GLY A 147 -14.09 38.38 -12.96
N VAL A 148 -13.80 39.08 -11.87
CA VAL A 148 -13.03 38.55 -10.76
C VAL A 148 -13.99 37.79 -9.85
N GLU A 149 -13.67 36.52 -9.57
CA GLU A 149 -14.43 35.68 -8.66
C GLU A 149 -13.92 35.87 -7.22
N PHE A 150 -12.60 35.68 -7.02
CA PHE A 150 -11.98 35.96 -5.72
C PHE A 150 -10.48 36.29 -5.89
N VAL A 151 -9.89 36.82 -4.83
CA VAL A 151 -8.46 37.15 -4.76
C VAL A 151 -7.87 36.48 -3.52
N ALA A 152 -6.79 35.72 -3.70
CA ALA A 152 -6.06 35.04 -2.65
C ALA A 152 -4.57 35.47 -2.60
N PRO A 153 -3.91 35.39 -1.44
CA PRO A 153 -2.47 35.66 -1.37
C PRO A 153 -1.68 34.53 -2.04
N ASP A 154 -0.58 34.88 -2.73
CA ASP A 154 0.40 33.87 -3.15
C ASP A 154 1.32 33.54 -1.97
N THR A 155 0.91 32.59 -1.16
CA THR A 155 1.61 32.19 0.07
C THR A 155 2.32 30.86 -0.08
N THR A 156 3.29 30.62 0.78
CA THR A 156 4.01 29.34 0.86
C THR A 156 3.16 28.28 1.51
N LEU A 157 3.30 27.06 1.02
CA LEU A 157 2.64 25.88 1.57
C LEU A 157 3.59 25.04 2.41
N ALA A 158 3.07 24.48 3.47
CA ALA A 158 3.79 23.55 4.32
C ALA A 158 3.41 22.10 4.03
N LEU A 159 4.37 21.21 4.17
CA LEU A 159 4.21 19.77 4.14
C LEU A 159 3.22 19.33 5.24
N ILE A 160 2.58 18.17 5.05
CA ILE A 160 1.99 17.41 6.15
C ILE A 160 3.13 16.69 6.85
N ASP A 161 3.58 17.21 8.00
CA ASP A 161 4.69 16.62 8.74
C ASP A 161 4.38 15.16 9.11
N PRO A 162 5.32 14.23 8.86
CA PRO A 162 5.19 12.86 9.34
C PRO A 162 5.12 12.79 10.87
N VAL A 163 4.35 11.86 11.39
CA VAL A 163 4.16 11.70 12.84
C VAL A 163 5.36 10.99 13.49
N SER A 164 5.96 10.05 12.77
CA SER A 164 7.18 9.36 13.20
C SER A 164 8.10 9.11 12.01
N ILE A 165 9.41 9.09 12.26
CA ILE A 165 10.45 8.73 11.28
C ILE A 165 11.50 7.91 12.04
N SER A 166 11.74 6.69 11.60
CA SER A 166 12.78 5.82 12.13
C SER A 166 13.75 5.32 11.05
N MET A 167 14.92 4.84 11.45
CA MET A 167 15.83 4.12 10.56
C MET A 167 15.21 2.78 10.21
N SER A 168 15.31 2.35 8.96
CA SER A 168 14.97 0.98 8.58
C SER A 168 16.20 0.26 8.06
N SER A 169 16.13 -1.07 7.93
CA SER A 169 17.14 -1.88 7.25
C SER A 169 17.40 -1.33 5.83
N GLU A 170 18.63 -1.43 5.37
CA GLU A 170 19.00 -0.97 4.02
C GLU A 170 18.31 -1.80 2.94
N PHE A 171 17.94 -3.06 3.23
CA PHE A 171 17.36 -3.99 2.27
C PHE A 171 16.30 -4.88 2.94
N SER A 172 15.23 -5.20 2.22
CA SER A 172 14.20 -6.19 2.59
C SER A 172 13.98 -7.12 1.40
N GLU A 173 13.95 -8.42 1.62
CA GLU A 173 13.62 -9.36 0.56
C GLU A 173 12.11 -9.48 0.40
N GLY A 174 11.62 -9.46 -0.86
CA GLY A 174 10.20 -9.59 -1.17
C GLY A 174 9.39 -8.30 -0.98
N ALA A 175 8.07 -8.44 -0.91
CA ALA A 175 7.16 -7.32 -0.79
C ALA A 175 6.79 -7.04 0.67
N SER A 176 6.66 -5.76 1.03
CA SER A 176 6.28 -5.35 2.38
C SER A 176 4.84 -5.74 2.73
N GLU A 177 4.56 -6.04 4.00
CA GLU A 177 3.26 -6.54 4.49
C GLU A 177 2.07 -5.63 4.11
N HIS A 178 2.25 -4.32 4.15
CA HIS A 178 1.20 -3.37 3.79
C HIS A 178 0.67 -3.54 2.35
N LEU A 179 1.46 -4.13 1.45
CA LEU A 179 1.07 -4.41 0.06
C LEU A 179 0.12 -5.62 -0.02
N TYR A 180 0.33 -6.61 0.83
CA TYR A 180 -0.55 -7.78 0.93
C TYR A 180 -1.90 -7.45 1.57
N SER A 181 -1.92 -6.56 2.57
CA SER A 181 -3.14 -6.18 3.30
C SER A 181 -4.23 -5.56 2.42
N ILE A 182 -3.84 -4.99 1.27
CA ILE A 182 -4.75 -4.39 0.28
C ILE A 182 -4.94 -5.25 -0.97
N GLY A 183 -4.30 -6.43 -1.05
CA GLY A 183 -4.39 -7.36 -2.16
C GLY A 183 -3.59 -6.97 -3.40
N ALA A 184 -2.49 -6.22 -3.26
CA ALA A 184 -1.61 -5.85 -4.39
C ALA A 184 -1.01 -7.09 -5.07
N ASP A 185 -0.57 -8.08 -4.30
CA ASP A 185 -0.06 -9.36 -4.77
C ASP A 185 -1.05 -10.12 -5.66
N LYS A 186 -2.35 -10.02 -5.37
CA LYS A 186 -3.40 -10.64 -6.18
C LYS A 186 -3.50 -10.00 -7.56
N LEU A 187 -3.31 -8.69 -7.66
CA LEU A 187 -3.28 -7.98 -8.94
C LEU A 187 -2.00 -8.30 -9.72
N TRP A 188 -0.87 -8.40 -9.05
CA TRP A 188 0.39 -8.82 -9.69
C TRP A 188 0.28 -10.22 -10.32
N ARG A 189 -0.32 -11.18 -9.60
CA ARG A 189 -0.63 -12.51 -10.16
C ARG A 189 -1.56 -12.46 -11.37
N ARG A 190 -2.38 -11.40 -11.49
CA ARG A 190 -3.21 -11.14 -12.68
C ARG A 190 -2.48 -10.38 -13.77
N GLY A 191 -1.17 -10.13 -13.62
CA GLY A 191 -0.35 -9.44 -14.61
C GLY A 191 -0.38 -7.91 -14.50
N LEU A 192 -0.90 -7.35 -13.42
CA LEU A 192 -1.02 -5.90 -13.22
C LEU A 192 0.10 -5.43 -12.29
N THR A 193 1.10 -4.76 -12.84
CA THR A 193 2.30 -4.30 -12.14
C THR A 193 2.56 -2.81 -12.28
N GLY A 194 1.68 -2.09 -13.00
CA GLY A 194 1.82 -0.67 -13.34
C GLY A 194 2.52 -0.44 -14.68
N LYS A 195 2.87 -1.49 -15.43
CA LYS A 195 3.62 -1.38 -16.68
C LYS A 195 2.89 -0.52 -17.72
N GLY A 196 3.64 0.43 -18.31
CA GLY A 196 3.08 1.37 -19.28
C GLY A 196 2.18 2.45 -18.66
N ARG A 197 2.20 2.60 -17.34
CA ARG A 197 1.49 3.65 -16.59
C ARG A 197 2.47 4.67 -16.05
N ILE A 198 1.99 5.87 -15.79
CA ILE A 198 2.79 6.97 -15.25
C ILE A 198 2.12 7.43 -13.95
N VAL A 199 2.88 7.44 -12.86
CA VAL A 199 2.46 8.09 -11.62
C VAL A 199 3.16 9.42 -11.45
N GLY A 200 2.46 10.39 -10.86
CA GLY A 200 3.01 11.71 -10.56
C GLY A 200 2.96 12.02 -9.05
N SER A 201 3.86 12.87 -8.58
CA SER A 201 3.77 13.45 -7.25
C SER A 201 4.01 14.94 -7.27
N PHE A 202 3.22 15.71 -6.48
CA PHE A 202 3.52 17.09 -6.13
C PHE A 202 3.93 17.09 -4.66
N ASP A 203 5.23 17.19 -4.43
CA ASP A 203 5.80 16.95 -3.10
C ASP A 203 7.11 17.77 -2.93
N THR A 204 7.95 17.37 -1.99
CA THR A 204 9.26 18.00 -1.72
C THR A 204 10.30 17.78 -2.82
N GLY A 205 9.98 17.00 -3.82
CA GLY A 205 10.86 16.49 -4.87
C GLY A 205 11.03 14.98 -4.75
N VAL A 206 11.90 14.42 -5.58
CA VAL A 206 12.28 12.99 -5.55
C VAL A 206 13.77 12.88 -5.81
N GLU A 207 14.49 12.09 -5.05
CA GLU A 207 15.89 11.78 -5.34
C GLU A 207 15.99 10.84 -6.55
N GLY A 208 16.17 11.42 -7.75
CA GLY A 208 16.20 10.67 -9.01
C GLY A 208 17.37 9.69 -9.15
N SER A 209 18.37 9.76 -8.29
CA SER A 209 19.50 8.83 -8.22
C SER A 209 19.30 7.66 -7.26
N HIS A 210 18.17 7.64 -6.51
CA HIS A 210 17.91 6.60 -5.53
C HIS A 210 17.81 5.22 -6.20
N PRO A 211 18.49 4.15 -5.69
CA PRO A 211 18.50 2.82 -6.31
C PRO A 211 17.12 2.28 -6.64
N ALA A 212 16.18 2.39 -5.72
CA ALA A 212 14.81 1.91 -5.90
C ALA A 212 13.94 2.75 -6.87
N LEU A 213 14.40 3.91 -7.34
CA LEU A 213 13.58 4.84 -8.13
C LEU A 213 14.18 5.21 -9.48
N ASN A 214 15.51 5.14 -9.60
CA ASN A 214 16.21 5.65 -10.78
C ASN A 214 15.79 4.98 -12.07
N SER A 215 15.62 3.66 -12.07
CA SER A 215 15.24 2.89 -13.26
C SER A 215 13.83 3.23 -13.77
N ALA A 216 12.92 3.59 -12.87
CA ALA A 216 11.54 3.94 -13.17
C ALA A 216 11.34 5.43 -13.51
N TRP A 217 12.38 6.25 -13.41
CA TRP A 217 12.26 7.66 -13.76
C TRP A 217 12.08 7.84 -15.27
N ARG A 218 10.93 8.41 -15.64
CA ARG A 218 10.58 8.61 -17.05
C ARG A 218 11.60 9.47 -17.81
N GLY A 219 12.29 10.38 -17.14
CA GLY A 219 13.35 11.21 -17.75
C GLY A 219 14.55 10.43 -18.31
N ASN A 220 14.67 9.13 -18.01
CA ASN A 220 15.67 8.24 -18.61
C ASN A 220 15.26 7.75 -20.01
N SER A 221 13.97 7.69 -20.30
CA SER A 221 13.41 7.02 -21.49
C SER A 221 12.89 7.98 -22.56
N VAL A 222 12.72 9.29 -22.24
CA VAL A 222 12.07 10.25 -23.14
C VAL A 222 13.01 11.41 -23.54
N ASP A 223 12.53 12.24 -24.48
CA ASP A 223 13.24 13.32 -25.13
C ASP A 223 13.57 14.53 -24.22
N GLY A 224 13.81 14.32 -22.96
CA GLY A 224 14.28 15.33 -22.04
C GLY A 224 13.65 15.25 -20.65
N TYR A 225 14.37 15.84 -19.70
CA TYR A 225 13.95 15.85 -18.29
C TYR A 225 12.71 16.72 -18.04
N SER A 226 12.41 17.71 -18.89
CA SER A 226 11.33 18.69 -18.69
C SER A 226 9.94 18.07 -18.74
N SER A 227 9.77 16.93 -19.41
CA SER A 227 8.53 16.16 -19.42
C SER A 227 8.39 15.19 -18.23
N ALA A 228 9.45 15.05 -17.42
CA ALA A 228 9.45 14.12 -16.27
C ALA A 228 9.77 14.79 -14.92
N TRP A 229 10.27 16.03 -14.96
CA TRP A 229 10.62 16.79 -13.77
C TRP A 229 10.25 18.27 -13.89
N PHE A 230 9.41 18.75 -12.98
CA PHE A 230 9.05 20.16 -12.86
C PHE A 230 9.67 20.76 -11.59
N ASP A 231 10.46 21.82 -11.81
CA ASP A 231 11.05 22.61 -10.75
C ASP A 231 10.87 24.10 -11.04
N PRO A 232 10.16 24.87 -10.21
CA PRO A 232 10.00 26.31 -10.39
C PRO A 232 11.33 27.08 -10.43
N TYR A 233 12.38 26.51 -9.83
CA TYR A 233 13.71 27.10 -9.74
C TYR A 233 14.68 26.62 -10.83
N GLY A 234 14.19 25.76 -11.74
CA GLY A 234 14.89 25.39 -12.98
C GLY A 234 16.00 24.34 -12.84
N SER A 235 15.97 23.48 -11.83
CA SER A 235 16.86 22.31 -11.80
C SER A 235 16.48 21.34 -12.91
N THR A 236 17.48 20.66 -13.48
CA THR A 236 17.31 19.77 -14.63
C THR A 236 17.35 18.29 -14.29
N PHE A 237 17.53 17.96 -13.01
CA PHE A 237 17.53 16.60 -12.50
C PHE A 237 16.75 16.56 -11.17
N PRO A 238 15.90 15.57 -10.97
CA PRO A 238 15.10 15.48 -9.76
C PRO A 238 15.96 15.26 -8.52
N PHE A 239 15.69 16.05 -7.49
CA PHE A 239 16.34 15.96 -6.19
C PHE A 239 15.32 16.25 -5.06
N ASP A 240 15.67 15.83 -3.85
CA ASP A 240 14.83 16.01 -2.66
C ASP A 240 15.69 16.24 -1.42
N ASP A 241 15.74 17.49 -0.98
CA ASP A 241 16.51 17.87 0.22
C ASP A 241 15.75 17.56 1.53
N ASN A 242 14.44 17.31 1.45
CA ASN A 242 13.62 16.92 2.59
C ASN A 242 13.61 15.39 2.78
N GLY A 243 13.31 14.64 1.74
CA GLY A 243 13.22 13.18 1.73
C GLY A 243 11.78 12.64 1.74
N HIS A 244 10.79 13.50 2.01
CA HIS A 244 9.39 13.09 2.08
C HIS A 244 8.85 12.64 0.71
N GLY A 245 9.06 13.42 -0.36
CA GLY A 245 8.60 13.06 -1.69
C GLY A 245 9.32 11.83 -2.28
N THR A 246 10.59 11.61 -1.90
CA THR A 246 11.30 10.36 -2.22
C THR A 246 10.62 9.17 -1.56
N HIS A 247 10.15 9.33 -0.32
CA HIS A 247 9.47 8.27 0.42
C HIS A 247 8.10 7.97 -0.19
N THR A 248 7.30 8.98 -0.49
CA THR A 248 5.97 8.80 -1.10
C THR A 248 6.05 8.19 -2.51
N MET A 249 7.06 8.58 -3.31
CA MET A 249 7.29 7.99 -4.62
C MET A 249 7.68 6.52 -4.52
N GLY A 250 8.51 6.14 -3.53
CA GLY A 250 8.87 4.76 -3.30
C GLY A 250 7.68 3.87 -2.99
N ILE A 251 6.69 4.35 -2.23
CA ILE A 251 5.44 3.62 -1.95
C ILE A 251 4.66 3.37 -3.26
N MET A 252 4.71 4.28 -4.21
CA MET A 252 4.03 4.09 -5.50
C MET A 252 4.75 3.11 -6.42
N VAL A 253 6.09 3.25 -6.60
CA VAL A 253 6.82 2.55 -7.67
C VAL A 253 8.16 1.94 -7.24
N GLY A 254 8.55 2.03 -5.97
CA GLY A 254 9.89 1.63 -5.53
C GLY A 254 10.19 0.16 -5.77
N LEU A 255 11.34 -0.11 -6.40
CA LEU A 255 11.86 -1.45 -6.61
C LEU A 255 13.40 -1.41 -6.56
N ASP A 256 14.03 -2.14 -5.63
CA ASP A 256 15.48 -2.26 -5.53
C ASP A 256 15.88 -3.73 -5.54
N GLY A 257 16.29 -4.22 -6.71
CA GLY A 257 16.52 -5.65 -6.90
C GLY A 257 15.23 -6.43 -6.63
N SER A 258 15.24 -7.22 -5.57
CA SER A 258 14.12 -8.02 -5.08
C SER A 258 13.25 -7.31 -4.05
N ASP A 259 13.69 -6.18 -3.52
CA ASP A 259 12.97 -5.39 -2.53
C ASP A 259 11.80 -4.66 -3.20
N THR A 260 10.60 -5.22 -3.10
CA THR A 260 9.39 -4.64 -3.69
C THR A 260 8.73 -3.69 -2.69
N ILE A 261 8.97 -2.41 -2.87
CA ILE A 261 8.50 -1.32 -1.99
C ILE A 261 7.20 -0.74 -2.54
N GLY A 262 7.13 -0.58 -3.86
CA GLY A 262 6.03 0.09 -4.55
C GLY A 262 4.92 -0.85 -4.99
N ILE A 263 3.69 -0.36 -4.96
CA ILE A 263 2.50 -1.09 -5.41
C ILE A 263 2.52 -1.32 -6.92
N ALA A 264 2.89 -0.29 -7.68
CA ALA A 264 2.98 -0.30 -9.14
C ALA A 264 4.44 -0.24 -9.58
N PHE A 265 5.23 -1.22 -9.16
CA PHE A 265 6.69 -1.24 -9.27
C PHE A 265 7.24 -1.22 -10.72
N ASN A 266 6.40 -1.48 -11.72
CA ASN A 266 6.76 -1.36 -13.14
C ASN A 266 6.18 -0.09 -13.81
N ALA A 267 5.56 0.83 -13.05
CA ALA A 267 5.15 2.12 -13.56
C ALA A 267 6.34 3.08 -13.67
N GLU A 268 6.27 3.98 -14.65
CA GLU A 268 7.17 5.12 -14.70
C GLU A 268 6.70 6.24 -13.76
N TRP A 269 7.63 7.09 -13.31
CA TRP A 269 7.26 8.23 -12.50
C TRP A 269 7.73 9.57 -13.06
N ILE A 270 6.91 10.60 -12.79
CA ILE A 270 7.24 12.01 -12.98
C ILE A 270 6.98 12.75 -11.66
N SER A 271 7.60 13.91 -11.44
CA SER A 271 7.39 14.64 -10.19
C SER A 271 7.56 16.15 -10.36
N ALA A 272 6.84 16.90 -9.53
CA ALA A 272 7.01 18.32 -9.34
C ALA A 272 7.51 18.61 -7.91
N GLY A 273 8.67 19.28 -7.80
CA GLY A 273 9.22 19.72 -6.52
C GLY A 273 8.64 21.08 -6.12
N VAL A 274 7.41 21.09 -5.57
CA VAL A 274 6.63 22.30 -5.32
C VAL A 274 6.13 22.49 -3.88
N ILE A 275 6.54 21.59 -2.97
CA ILE A 275 6.20 21.68 -1.54
C ILE A 275 7.49 21.61 -0.74
N ASP A 276 7.72 22.47 0.21
CA ASP A 276 8.81 22.49 1.21
C ASP A 276 10.08 21.71 0.82
N ARG A 277 10.77 22.19 -0.20
CA ARG A 277 11.95 21.50 -0.75
C ARG A 277 13.15 21.48 0.19
N GLY A 278 13.07 22.06 1.37
CA GLY A 278 14.23 22.31 2.20
C GLY A 278 15.07 23.47 1.66
N SER A 279 16.34 23.52 1.92
CA SER A 279 17.34 24.43 1.31
C SER A 279 16.98 25.95 1.31
N GLY A 280 15.94 26.37 2.03
CA GLY A 280 15.47 27.76 2.11
C GLY A 280 14.76 28.26 0.85
N LEU A 281 14.34 27.37 -0.04
CA LEU A 281 13.47 27.70 -1.17
C LEU A 281 12.01 27.75 -0.70
N SER A 282 11.30 28.80 -1.09
CA SER A 282 9.90 29.02 -0.72
C SER A 282 9.01 28.80 -1.94
N GLN A 283 8.37 27.63 -1.99
CA GLN A 283 7.36 27.35 -3.01
C GLN A 283 6.02 27.95 -2.61
N THR A 284 5.31 28.51 -3.59
CA THR A 284 4.06 29.21 -3.40
C THR A 284 2.91 28.49 -4.09
N ILE A 285 1.69 28.96 -3.87
CA ILE A 285 0.48 28.47 -4.55
C ILE A 285 0.63 28.58 -6.07
N SER A 286 1.23 29.68 -6.56
CA SER A 286 1.48 29.88 -7.99
C SER A 286 2.44 28.84 -8.59
N ASP A 287 3.39 28.35 -7.83
CA ASP A 287 4.28 27.25 -8.27
C ASP A 287 3.53 25.93 -8.42
N ILE A 288 2.60 25.66 -7.49
CA ILE A 288 1.73 24.47 -7.56
C ILE A 288 0.76 24.58 -8.74
N LEU A 289 0.13 25.73 -8.97
CA LEU A 289 -0.73 25.94 -10.14
C LEU A 289 0.04 25.74 -11.45
N ALA A 290 1.30 26.15 -11.50
CA ALA A 290 2.17 25.88 -12.64
C ALA A 290 2.48 24.40 -12.82
N ALA A 291 2.60 23.64 -11.72
CA ALA A 291 2.77 22.19 -11.78
C ALA A 291 1.50 21.49 -12.28
N PHE A 292 0.30 21.98 -11.92
CA PHE A 292 -0.97 21.49 -12.46
C PHE A 292 -1.04 21.69 -13.99
N GLU A 293 -0.56 22.85 -14.52
CA GLU A 293 -0.48 23.08 -15.95
C GLU A 293 0.51 22.15 -16.64
N TRP A 294 1.69 21.96 -16.03
CA TRP A 294 2.70 21.05 -16.55
C TRP A 294 2.21 19.62 -16.60
N ALA A 295 1.55 19.12 -15.54
CA ALA A 295 1.08 17.74 -15.49
C ALA A 295 -0.04 17.43 -16.50
N ALA A 296 -0.77 18.46 -16.96
CA ALA A 296 -1.77 18.31 -18.01
C ALA A 296 -1.16 18.05 -19.40
N ASP A 297 0.09 18.45 -19.62
CA ASP A 297 0.77 18.38 -20.93
C ASP A 297 2.29 18.52 -20.67
N PRO A 298 2.96 17.46 -20.14
CA PRO A 298 4.34 17.56 -19.70
C PRO A 298 5.38 17.81 -20.80
N ASP A 299 5.15 17.29 -22.01
CA ASP A 299 6.04 17.50 -23.17
C ASP A 299 5.72 18.76 -23.97
N GLY A 300 4.56 19.38 -23.73
CA GLY A 300 4.08 20.57 -24.41
C GLY A 300 3.44 20.29 -25.76
N ASP A 301 3.18 19.03 -26.13
CA ASP A 301 2.43 18.64 -27.33
C ASP A 301 1.08 17.99 -26.95
N PRO A 302 -0.04 18.73 -26.98
CA PRO A 302 -1.35 18.21 -26.58
C PRO A 302 -1.90 17.11 -27.51
N ASN A 303 -1.14 16.69 -28.52
CA ASN A 303 -1.51 15.54 -29.37
C ASN A 303 -0.98 14.23 -28.81
N THR A 304 -0.06 14.24 -27.88
CA THR A 304 0.46 13.08 -27.15
C THR A 304 -0.22 12.99 -25.79
N ILE A 305 -0.53 11.79 -25.32
CA ILE A 305 -0.98 11.50 -23.95
C ILE A 305 -0.11 10.46 -23.27
N SER A 306 0.91 9.98 -23.98
CA SER A 306 1.83 8.98 -23.43
C SER A 306 2.77 9.53 -22.35
N ASP A 307 2.79 10.84 -22.17
CA ASP A 307 3.54 11.58 -21.14
C ASP A 307 2.65 12.04 -19.97
N VAL A 308 1.32 12.05 -20.17
CA VAL A 308 0.35 12.49 -19.15
C VAL A 308 0.21 11.45 -18.05
N PRO A 309 0.36 11.82 -16.76
CA PRO A 309 0.24 10.86 -15.67
C PRO A 309 -1.18 10.31 -15.54
N ASP A 310 -1.28 9.05 -15.09
CA ASP A 310 -2.55 8.40 -14.78
C ASP A 310 -3.12 8.89 -13.44
N VAL A 311 -2.23 9.28 -12.53
CA VAL A 311 -2.55 9.74 -11.19
C VAL A 311 -1.49 10.71 -10.68
N ILE A 312 -1.91 11.66 -9.85
CA ILE A 312 -1.01 12.51 -9.07
C ILE A 312 -1.31 12.33 -7.58
N CYS A 313 -0.28 11.98 -6.83
CA CYS A 313 -0.32 11.92 -5.38
C CYS A 313 -0.02 13.29 -4.78
N HIS A 314 -0.90 13.75 -3.89
CA HIS A 314 -0.79 14.98 -3.14
C HIS A 314 -0.68 14.65 -1.64
N SER A 315 0.53 14.33 -1.18
CA SER A 315 0.80 14.08 0.25
C SER A 315 1.02 15.38 1.03
N TRP A 316 0.27 16.42 0.67
CA TRP A 316 0.28 17.74 1.28
C TRP A 316 -1.15 18.28 1.50
N GLY A 317 -1.27 19.30 2.31
CA GLY A 317 -2.52 20.00 2.53
C GLY A 317 -2.31 21.23 3.41
N ILE A 318 -3.22 22.19 3.31
CA ILE A 318 -3.16 23.44 4.03
C ILE A 318 -3.99 23.32 5.30
N PRO A 319 -3.41 23.56 6.50
CA PRO A 319 -4.16 23.57 7.73
C PRO A 319 -5.28 24.62 7.72
N GLN A 320 -6.42 24.30 8.33
CA GLN A 320 -7.57 25.23 8.44
C GLN A 320 -7.26 26.51 9.24
N SER A 321 -6.12 26.56 9.94
CA SER A 321 -5.60 27.76 10.58
C SER A 321 -5.01 28.78 9.60
N ILE A 322 -4.67 28.34 8.37
CA ILE A 322 -4.11 29.18 7.29
C ILE A 322 -5.20 29.49 6.26
N PHE A 323 -5.88 28.47 5.75
CA PHE A 323 -7.02 28.62 4.86
C PHE A 323 -8.31 28.20 5.57
N PRO A 324 -9.41 28.96 5.39
CA PRO A 324 -10.68 28.55 5.97
C PRO A 324 -11.17 27.24 5.37
N PRO A 325 -12.04 26.51 6.08
CA PRO A 325 -12.71 25.36 5.49
C PRO A 325 -13.36 25.68 4.16
N CYS A 326 -13.30 24.76 3.21
CA CYS A 326 -13.86 24.97 1.86
C CYS A 326 -13.15 26.01 1.01
N ASP A 327 -11.91 26.33 1.28
CA ASP A 327 -11.16 27.18 0.38
C ASP A 327 -11.08 26.56 -1.02
N ASN A 328 -11.46 27.34 -2.03
CA ASN A 328 -11.62 26.85 -3.40
C ASN A 328 -10.43 27.13 -4.32
N THR A 329 -9.32 27.60 -3.78
CA THR A 329 -8.10 27.97 -4.52
C THR A 329 -7.65 26.90 -5.53
N PHE A 330 -7.76 25.63 -5.17
CA PHE A 330 -7.33 24.52 -6.05
C PHE A 330 -8.46 23.78 -6.77
N TRP A 331 -9.74 24.09 -6.45
CA TRP A 331 -10.85 23.25 -6.92
C TRP A 331 -10.96 23.16 -8.43
N SER A 332 -10.88 24.28 -9.14
CA SER A 332 -10.96 24.29 -10.61
C SER A 332 -9.74 23.60 -11.26
N ALA A 333 -8.54 23.77 -10.70
CA ALA A 333 -7.35 23.08 -11.20
C ALA A 333 -7.47 21.55 -11.05
N ILE A 334 -7.94 21.07 -9.89
CA ILE A 334 -8.20 19.65 -9.63
C ILE A 334 -9.27 19.12 -10.59
N ASP A 335 -10.41 19.79 -10.71
CA ASP A 335 -11.51 19.36 -11.58
C ASP A 335 -11.08 19.30 -13.06
N ASN A 336 -10.27 20.24 -13.49
CA ASN A 336 -9.77 20.29 -14.86
C ASN A 336 -8.76 19.16 -15.13
N LEU A 337 -7.83 18.86 -14.20
CA LEU A 337 -6.96 17.68 -14.35
C LEU A 337 -7.76 16.37 -14.37
N GLU A 338 -8.72 16.21 -13.47
CA GLU A 338 -9.56 15.01 -13.44
C GLU A 338 -10.40 14.84 -14.72
N SER A 339 -10.86 15.96 -15.30
CA SER A 339 -11.55 15.97 -16.60
C SER A 339 -10.63 15.54 -17.75
N LEU A 340 -9.33 15.85 -17.66
CA LEU A 340 -8.29 15.41 -18.59
C LEU A 340 -7.87 13.95 -18.38
N GLY A 341 -8.47 13.25 -17.42
CA GLY A 341 -8.24 11.83 -17.18
C GLY A 341 -7.16 11.51 -16.14
N ILE A 342 -6.66 12.51 -15.41
CA ILE A 342 -5.69 12.35 -14.34
C ILE A 342 -6.41 12.21 -13.01
N VAL A 343 -6.14 11.16 -12.22
CA VAL A 343 -6.73 11.01 -10.89
C VAL A 343 -5.93 11.82 -9.88
N CYS A 344 -6.58 12.63 -9.04
CA CYS A 344 -5.96 13.37 -7.95
C CYS A 344 -6.27 12.70 -6.61
N VAL A 345 -5.24 12.27 -5.86
CA VAL A 345 -5.36 11.61 -4.55
C VAL A 345 -4.70 12.47 -3.49
N PHE A 346 -5.40 12.73 -2.39
CA PHE A 346 -4.96 13.63 -1.31
C PHE A 346 -4.80 12.90 0.02
N ALA A 347 -3.74 13.21 0.77
CA ALA A 347 -3.65 12.84 2.16
C ALA A 347 -4.69 13.63 3.00
N ALA A 348 -5.37 12.95 3.93
CA ALA A 348 -6.42 13.58 4.74
C ALA A 348 -5.87 14.63 5.72
N GLY A 349 -4.62 14.45 6.20
CA GLY A 349 -4.00 15.25 7.26
C GLY A 349 -3.67 14.43 8.49
N ASN A 350 -2.80 14.97 9.37
CA ASN A 350 -2.32 14.31 10.57
C ASN A 350 -2.81 15.03 11.86
N GLU A 351 -3.96 15.69 11.80
CA GLU A 351 -4.56 16.45 12.91
C GLU A 351 -5.66 15.68 13.65
N GLY A 352 -5.70 14.34 13.49
CA GLY A 352 -6.59 13.48 14.27
C GLY A 352 -6.24 13.47 15.77
N PRO A 353 -7.10 12.88 16.63
CA PRO A 353 -8.37 12.20 16.30
C PRO A 353 -9.60 13.12 16.28
N ASP A 354 -9.42 14.42 16.36
CA ASP A 354 -10.54 15.38 16.42
C ASP A 354 -11.36 15.34 15.13
N SER A 355 -12.68 15.53 15.27
CA SER A 355 -13.60 15.63 14.12
C SER A 355 -13.37 16.92 13.33
N MET A 356 -13.68 16.88 12.03
CA MET A 356 -13.52 18.02 11.09
C MET A 356 -12.08 18.53 11.02
N SER A 357 -11.12 17.62 11.06
CA SER A 357 -9.68 17.93 11.11
C SER A 357 -8.96 17.77 9.75
N LEU A 358 -9.70 17.48 8.66
CA LEU A 358 -9.09 17.39 7.34
C LEU A 358 -8.45 18.72 6.92
N ARG A 359 -7.35 18.61 6.17
CA ARG A 359 -6.72 19.78 5.54
C ARG A 359 -7.40 20.14 4.21
N VAL A 360 -7.23 21.37 3.78
CA VAL A 360 -7.64 21.85 2.44
C VAL A 360 -6.61 21.35 1.40
N PRO A 361 -7.01 20.80 0.23
CA PRO A 361 -8.37 20.65 -0.31
C PRO A 361 -9.04 19.31 0.00
N ALA A 362 -8.46 18.44 0.81
CA ALA A 362 -9.01 17.13 1.16
C ALA A 362 -10.39 17.22 1.86
N ASP A 363 -10.70 18.36 2.50
CA ASP A 363 -11.98 18.64 3.17
C ASP A 363 -13.14 18.95 2.19
N ARG A 364 -12.88 19.10 0.89
CA ARG A 364 -13.88 19.45 -0.12
C ARG A 364 -15.08 18.49 -0.13
N ALA A 365 -16.31 19.03 -0.14
CA ALA A 365 -17.55 18.29 -0.05
C ALA A 365 -18.54 18.56 -1.21
N SER A 366 -18.10 19.16 -2.31
CA SER A 366 -18.99 19.54 -3.44
C SER A 366 -19.53 18.33 -4.24
N GLY A 367 -18.92 17.16 -4.11
CA GLY A 367 -19.34 15.89 -4.72
C GLY A 367 -18.85 14.68 -3.91
N PRO A 368 -19.29 13.46 -4.25
CA PRO A 368 -18.94 12.26 -3.48
C PRO A 368 -17.45 11.86 -3.57
N LEU A 369 -16.76 12.25 -4.64
CA LEU A 369 -15.39 11.84 -4.91
C LEU A 369 -14.46 13.02 -5.23
N ASN A 370 -14.88 14.25 -4.92
CA ASN A 370 -14.07 15.44 -5.16
C ASN A 370 -12.94 15.54 -4.14
N ALA A 371 -11.73 15.84 -4.61
CA ALA A 371 -10.52 15.83 -3.80
C ALA A 371 -10.44 14.54 -2.97
N PHE A 372 -10.28 13.40 -3.66
CA PHE A 372 -10.32 12.06 -3.09
C PHE A 372 -9.30 11.92 -1.96
N SER A 373 -9.77 11.87 -0.72
CA SER A 373 -8.95 11.91 0.47
C SER A 373 -8.75 10.53 1.10
N VAL A 374 -7.54 10.29 1.61
CA VAL A 374 -7.11 9.00 2.16
C VAL A 374 -6.68 9.19 3.61
N GLY A 375 -7.34 8.49 4.53
CA GLY A 375 -6.94 8.36 5.92
C GLY A 375 -5.95 7.20 6.12
N ALA A 376 -5.34 7.14 7.31
CA ALA A 376 -4.34 6.14 7.65
C ALA A 376 -4.87 5.13 8.66
N ILE A 377 -4.63 3.82 8.40
CA ILE A 377 -4.81 2.73 9.36
C ILE A 377 -3.45 2.18 9.78
N ASP A 378 -3.44 1.51 10.91
CA ASP A 378 -2.35 0.67 11.36
C ASP A 378 -2.58 -0.75 10.83
N GLN A 379 -1.81 -1.16 9.84
CA GLN A 379 -1.90 -2.50 9.24
C GLN A 379 -1.28 -3.58 10.14
N THR A 380 -0.50 -3.20 11.15
CA THR A 380 0.07 -4.14 12.11
C THR A 380 -0.92 -4.46 13.25
N ASP A 381 -1.98 -3.68 13.39
CA ASP A 381 -3.11 -3.99 14.27
C ASP A 381 -4.06 -4.96 13.54
N PRO A 382 -4.38 -6.13 14.09
CA PRO A 382 -5.23 -7.13 13.44
C PRO A 382 -6.65 -6.63 13.14
N ASN A 383 -7.10 -5.57 13.78
CA ASN A 383 -8.38 -4.91 13.51
C ASN A 383 -8.26 -3.75 12.52
N PHE A 384 -7.07 -3.49 11.97
CA PHE A 384 -6.80 -2.35 11.10
C PHE A 384 -7.28 -1.02 11.68
N VAL A 385 -6.91 -0.76 12.94
CA VAL A 385 -7.38 0.43 13.67
C VAL A 385 -6.94 1.70 12.97
N VAL A 386 -7.85 2.66 12.83
CA VAL A 386 -7.51 3.96 12.26
C VAL A 386 -6.49 4.67 13.15
N ALA A 387 -5.38 5.11 12.58
CA ALA A 387 -4.31 5.77 13.29
C ALA A 387 -4.81 7.01 14.05
N ALA A 388 -4.35 7.19 15.30
CA ALA A 388 -4.81 8.29 16.15
C ALA A 388 -4.56 9.67 15.52
N PHE A 389 -3.50 9.80 14.76
CA PHE A 389 -3.17 11.05 14.05
C PHE A 389 -4.01 11.29 12.79
N SER A 390 -4.60 10.25 12.19
CA SER A 390 -5.34 10.41 10.93
C SER A 390 -6.49 11.41 11.10
N SER A 391 -6.50 12.44 10.26
CA SER A 391 -7.57 13.44 10.23
C SER A 391 -8.91 12.81 9.91
N ARG A 392 -9.98 13.34 10.53
CA ARG A 392 -11.31 12.77 10.50
C ARG A 392 -12.36 13.75 10.03
N GLY A 393 -13.38 13.19 9.40
CA GLY A 393 -14.59 13.92 9.03
C GLY A 393 -15.50 14.27 10.23
N PRO A 394 -16.72 14.75 9.96
CA PRO A 394 -17.23 15.06 8.63
C PRO A 394 -16.44 16.20 7.95
N SER A 395 -16.67 16.40 6.64
CA SER A 395 -16.11 17.57 5.97
C SER A 395 -16.50 18.86 6.71
N SER A 396 -15.51 19.71 6.90
CA SER A 396 -15.72 21.05 7.49
C SER A 396 -16.45 22.02 6.55
N CYS A 397 -16.63 21.63 5.27
CA CYS A 397 -17.40 22.41 4.29
C CYS A 397 -18.90 22.47 4.60
N ASP A 398 -19.48 21.32 4.87
CA ASP A 398 -20.94 21.18 5.03
C ASP A 398 -21.32 20.53 6.36
N ASN A 399 -20.34 20.16 7.19
CA ASN A 399 -20.48 19.49 8.48
C ASN A 399 -21.31 18.19 8.42
N SER A 400 -21.41 17.58 7.25
CA SER A 400 -22.29 16.42 7.05
C SER A 400 -21.68 15.31 6.18
N ARG A 401 -20.87 15.65 5.17
CA ARG A 401 -20.31 14.67 4.26
C ARG A 401 -19.23 13.87 4.94
N THR A 402 -19.35 12.55 4.86
CA THR A 402 -18.34 11.62 5.35
C THR A 402 -17.01 11.83 4.63
N LYS A 403 -15.95 11.95 5.39
CA LYS A 403 -14.55 12.04 4.99
C LYS A 403 -13.70 11.31 6.04
N PRO A 404 -12.52 10.75 5.67
CA PRO A 404 -11.98 10.64 4.29
C PRO A 404 -12.85 9.75 3.42
N GLU A 405 -12.58 9.65 2.12
CA GLU A 405 -13.29 8.71 1.24
C GLU A 405 -12.98 7.26 1.59
N VAL A 406 -11.70 6.95 1.78
CA VAL A 406 -11.20 5.62 2.13
C VAL A 406 -10.02 5.73 3.08
N VAL A 407 -9.58 4.59 3.61
CA VAL A 407 -8.32 4.46 4.34
C VAL A 407 -7.40 3.46 3.66
N ALA A 408 -6.09 3.62 3.92
CA ALA A 408 -5.04 2.70 3.50
C ALA A 408 -3.97 2.60 4.61
N PRO A 409 -3.06 1.62 4.58
CA PRO A 409 -1.94 1.54 5.51
C PRO A 409 -1.14 2.84 5.57
N GLY A 410 -0.86 3.33 6.77
CA GLY A 410 -0.14 4.59 6.96
C GLY A 410 0.70 4.65 8.22
N VAL A 411 0.84 3.53 8.93
CA VAL A 411 1.67 3.41 10.14
C VAL A 411 2.87 2.54 9.84
N SER A 412 4.06 3.01 10.21
CA SER A 412 5.32 2.28 10.05
C SER A 412 5.56 1.76 8.63
N ILE A 413 5.35 2.60 7.64
CA ILE A 413 5.55 2.26 6.23
C ILE A 413 7.00 2.49 5.84
N ARG A 414 7.70 1.40 5.48
CA ARG A 414 9.06 1.45 4.96
C ARG A 414 9.05 1.85 3.49
N SER A 415 9.95 2.78 3.12
CA SER A 415 10.15 3.17 1.72
C SER A 415 11.52 3.84 1.52
N SER A 416 11.85 4.12 0.24
CA SER A 416 13.03 4.89 -0.15
C SER A 416 13.07 6.26 0.54
N TYR A 417 14.28 6.75 0.83
CA TYR A 417 14.49 8.05 1.47
C TYR A 417 15.75 8.70 0.94
N LYS A 418 15.87 10.03 1.08
CA LYS A 418 17.01 10.79 0.57
C LYS A 418 18.36 10.22 1.02
N GLY A 419 19.38 10.38 0.18
CA GLY A 419 20.73 9.89 0.41
C GLY A 419 20.88 8.41 0.07
N GLY A 420 20.02 7.86 -0.79
CA GLY A 420 20.02 6.44 -1.18
C GLY A 420 19.67 5.52 -0.02
N THR A 421 18.95 6.01 1.00
CA THR A 421 18.62 5.26 2.23
C THR A 421 17.15 4.88 2.27
N TYR A 422 16.77 4.07 3.26
CA TYR A 422 15.38 3.70 3.53
C TYR A 422 14.96 4.19 4.91
N ARG A 423 13.67 4.49 5.06
CA ARG A 423 13.08 4.92 6.33
C ARG A 423 11.71 4.31 6.51
N THR A 424 11.34 4.11 7.77
CA THR A 424 9.98 3.77 8.17
C THR A 424 9.32 5.03 8.70
N ILE A 425 8.19 5.41 8.08
CA ILE A 425 7.49 6.68 8.34
C ILE A 425 6.01 6.41 8.57
N SER A 426 5.38 7.19 9.47
CA SER A 426 3.94 7.13 9.71
C SER A 426 3.26 8.47 9.38
N GLY A 427 2.13 8.40 8.70
CA GLY A 427 1.36 9.56 8.29
C GLY A 427 0.31 9.22 7.22
N THR A 428 -0.72 10.06 7.06
CA THR A 428 -1.64 9.96 5.92
C THR A 428 -0.93 10.22 4.59
N SER A 429 0.23 10.86 4.63
CA SER A 429 1.16 11.00 3.50
C SER A 429 1.71 9.68 2.98
N MET A 430 1.67 8.59 3.78
CA MET A 430 2.06 7.24 3.37
C MET A 430 0.85 6.45 2.85
N ALA A 431 -0.34 6.75 3.34
CA ALA A 431 -1.59 6.12 2.90
C ALA A 431 -2.03 6.61 1.49
N ALA A 432 -1.90 7.89 1.20
CA ALA A 432 -2.27 8.46 -0.10
C ALA A 432 -1.50 7.84 -1.28
N PRO A 433 -0.16 7.68 -1.25
CA PRO A 433 0.58 7.05 -2.35
C PRO A 433 0.23 5.57 -2.55
N ILE A 434 -0.25 4.85 -1.52
CA ILE A 434 -0.80 3.50 -1.68
C ILE A 434 -1.99 3.52 -2.63
N VAL A 435 -2.93 4.45 -2.42
CA VAL A 435 -4.08 4.60 -3.32
C VAL A 435 -3.65 5.09 -4.71
N ALA A 436 -2.66 5.96 -4.79
CA ALA A 436 -2.14 6.41 -6.08
C ALA A 436 -1.49 5.27 -6.89
N GLY A 437 -0.69 4.40 -6.24
CA GLY A 437 -0.17 3.18 -6.88
C GLY A 437 -1.29 2.23 -7.32
N ALA A 438 -2.34 2.09 -6.50
CA ALA A 438 -3.53 1.31 -6.85
C ALA A 438 -4.23 1.82 -8.12
N VAL A 439 -4.34 3.14 -8.29
CA VAL A 439 -4.88 3.75 -9.52
C VAL A 439 -4.07 3.32 -10.75
N ALA A 440 -2.74 3.27 -10.66
CA ALA A 440 -1.90 2.84 -11.78
C ALA A 440 -2.17 1.37 -12.18
N LEU A 441 -2.35 0.46 -11.20
CA LEU A 441 -2.70 -0.94 -11.48
C LEU A 441 -4.08 -1.05 -12.15
N LEU A 442 -5.09 -0.34 -11.64
CA LEU A 442 -6.44 -0.35 -12.21
C LEU A 442 -6.47 0.29 -13.62
N ARG A 443 -5.64 1.29 -13.87
CA ARG A 443 -5.50 1.92 -15.19
C ARG A 443 -4.70 1.03 -16.16
N GLU A 444 -3.76 0.23 -15.68
CA GLU A 444 -3.11 -0.79 -16.52
C GLU A 444 -4.12 -1.80 -17.04
N TYR A 445 -5.02 -2.26 -16.17
CA TYR A 445 -6.10 -3.18 -16.54
C TYR A 445 -7.00 -2.61 -17.65
N ASN A 446 -7.46 -1.38 -17.48
CA ASN A 446 -8.22 -0.69 -18.54
C ASN A 446 -7.71 0.75 -18.72
N PRO A 447 -6.85 0.99 -19.74
CA PRO A 447 -6.32 2.32 -20.05
C PRO A 447 -7.39 3.38 -20.36
N GLU A 448 -8.58 2.96 -20.79
CA GLU A 448 -9.70 3.84 -21.15
C GLU A 448 -10.65 4.13 -19.97
N ALA A 449 -10.45 3.49 -18.81
CA ALA A 449 -11.25 3.77 -17.62
C ALA A 449 -11.12 5.24 -17.21
N THR A 450 -12.22 5.91 -16.94
CA THR A 450 -12.21 7.34 -16.54
C THR A 450 -11.73 7.51 -15.11
N SER A 451 -11.24 8.72 -14.75
CA SER A 451 -10.88 9.06 -13.37
C SER A 451 -12.02 8.79 -12.40
N GLU A 452 -13.27 9.08 -12.80
CA GLU A 452 -14.47 8.81 -11.99
C GLU A 452 -14.69 7.31 -11.78
N GLN A 453 -14.59 6.48 -12.83
CA GLN A 453 -14.75 5.02 -12.73
C GLN A 453 -13.74 4.41 -11.78
N ILE A 454 -12.49 4.82 -11.86
CA ILE A 454 -11.41 4.31 -10.99
C ILE A 454 -11.66 4.71 -9.52
N LYS A 455 -11.93 6.00 -9.25
CA LYS A 455 -12.25 6.47 -7.90
C LYS A 455 -13.49 5.78 -7.34
N GLN A 456 -14.52 5.62 -8.17
CA GLN A 456 -15.76 4.94 -7.76
C GLN A 456 -15.53 3.46 -7.45
N ALA A 457 -14.68 2.78 -8.23
CA ALA A 457 -14.32 1.38 -7.98
C ALA A 457 -13.60 1.23 -6.63
N ILE A 458 -12.56 2.04 -6.36
CA ILE A 458 -11.85 2.04 -5.09
C ILE A 458 -12.79 2.36 -3.91
N PHE A 459 -13.65 3.36 -4.07
CA PHE A 459 -14.59 3.79 -3.04
C PHE A 459 -15.65 2.73 -2.71
N GLN A 460 -16.24 2.09 -3.72
CA GLN A 460 -17.33 1.13 -3.53
C GLN A 460 -16.86 -0.25 -3.06
N SER A 461 -15.65 -0.64 -3.38
CA SER A 461 -15.09 -1.94 -3.03
C SER A 461 -14.42 -1.96 -1.66
N ALA A 462 -14.24 -0.79 -1.02
CA ALA A 462 -13.55 -0.70 0.26
C ALA A 462 -14.22 -1.59 1.32
N VAL A 463 -13.39 -2.27 2.12
CA VAL A 463 -13.84 -3.14 3.21
C VAL A 463 -14.25 -2.28 4.40
N ASP A 464 -15.52 -2.38 4.79
CA ASP A 464 -16.10 -1.63 5.90
C ASP A 464 -15.39 -1.96 7.23
N LEU A 465 -14.84 -0.97 7.90
CA LEU A 465 -14.14 -1.07 9.16
C LEU A 465 -14.75 -0.13 10.21
N GLY A 466 -14.61 -0.50 11.48
CA GLY A 466 -15.12 0.31 12.58
C GLY A 466 -16.63 0.23 12.75
N ALA A 467 -17.31 1.37 12.72
CA ALA A 467 -18.79 1.40 12.81
C ALA A 467 -19.41 0.95 11.47
N ARG A 468 -20.44 0.13 11.54
CA ARG A 468 -21.06 -0.41 10.33
C ARG A 468 -21.52 0.67 9.34
N GLY A 469 -21.04 0.57 8.11
CA GLY A 469 -21.29 1.55 7.04
C GLY A 469 -20.32 2.72 7.09
N ALA A 470 -20.31 3.55 6.06
CA ALA A 470 -19.38 4.66 5.96
C ALA A 470 -19.40 5.57 7.20
N ASP A 471 -18.25 5.87 7.77
CA ASP A 471 -18.08 6.71 8.94
C ASP A 471 -16.96 7.75 8.77
N ASN A 472 -16.85 8.68 9.73
CA ASN A 472 -15.93 9.80 9.64
C ASN A 472 -14.48 9.47 10.03
N SER A 473 -14.18 8.23 10.40
CA SER A 473 -12.85 7.75 10.75
C SER A 473 -12.23 6.92 9.62
N TYR A 474 -13.01 6.01 9.07
CA TYR A 474 -12.59 5.08 8.04
C TYR A 474 -13.11 5.42 6.63
N GLY A 475 -13.99 6.41 6.51
CA GLY A 475 -14.68 6.65 5.24
C GLY A 475 -15.53 5.45 4.86
N ASN A 476 -15.35 4.93 3.65
CA ASN A 476 -15.99 3.70 3.18
C ASN A 476 -15.23 2.42 3.62
N GLY A 477 -14.04 2.57 4.19
CA GLY A 477 -13.22 1.48 4.70
C GLY A 477 -11.85 1.36 4.05
N LEU A 478 -11.16 0.23 4.31
CA LEU A 478 -9.88 -0.12 3.73
C LEU A 478 -10.02 -0.48 2.25
N ILE A 479 -9.16 0.04 1.41
CA ILE A 479 -9.15 -0.29 -0.01
C ILE A 479 -8.91 -1.80 -0.22
N ASP A 480 -9.62 -2.39 -1.17
CA ASP A 480 -9.47 -3.77 -1.63
C ASP A 480 -9.26 -3.75 -3.16
N LEU A 481 -8.05 -4.07 -3.59
CA LEU A 481 -7.69 -3.94 -5.00
C LEU A 481 -8.34 -5.02 -5.88
N GLU A 482 -8.53 -6.22 -5.36
CA GLU A 482 -9.20 -7.28 -6.11
C GLU A 482 -10.68 -6.97 -6.33
N ALA A 483 -11.35 -6.51 -5.28
CA ALA A 483 -12.75 -6.09 -5.38
C ALA A 483 -12.91 -4.81 -6.23
N ALA A 484 -11.95 -3.87 -6.16
CA ALA A 484 -11.95 -2.68 -7.01
C ALA A 484 -11.80 -3.05 -8.50
N LEU A 485 -10.88 -3.96 -8.82
CA LEU A 485 -10.66 -4.43 -10.18
C LEU A 485 -11.94 -5.01 -10.79
N ALA A 486 -12.72 -5.74 -10.02
CA ALA A 486 -13.98 -6.33 -10.47
C ALA A 486 -15.05 -5.29 -10.86
N LEU A 487 -14.90 -4.04 -10.43
CA LEU A 487 -15.80 -2.93 -10.75
C LEU A 487 -15.31 -2.08 -11.93
N ILE A 488 -14.06 -2.25 -12.37
CA ILE A 488 -13.55 -1.58 -13.57
C ILE A 488 -14.12 -2.27 -14.80
N PRO A 489 -14.66 -1.53 -15.81
CA PRO A 489 -15.09 -2.10 -17.07
C PRO A 489 -13.95 -2.90 -17.71
N PRO A 490 -14.21 -4.10 -18.25
CA PRO A 490 -13.16 -4.88 -18.91
C PRO A 490 -12.65 -4.17 -20.18
N PRO A 491 -11.37 -4.33 -20.52
CA PRO A 491 -10.82 -3.83 -21.77
C PRO A 491 -11.31 -4.66 -22.97
N ASP A 492 -11.26 -4.06 -24.16
CA ASP A 492 -11.60 -4.76 -25.43
C ASP A 492 -10.42 -5.57 -25.99
N SER A 493 -9.25 -5.56 -25.35
CA SER A 493 -8.01 -6.26 -25.78
C SER A 493 -7.72 -7.47 -24.89
N PRO A 494 -6.93 -8.46 -25.35
CA PRO A 494 -6.52 -9.58 -24.51
C PRO A 494 -5.70 -9.09 -23.33
N HIS A 495 -5.92 -9.71 -22.18
CA HIS A 495 -5.16 -9.52 -20.96
C HIS A 495 -4.76 -10.88 -20.39
N ILE A 496 -3.47 -11.11 -20.16
CA ILE A 496 -2.97 -12.41 -19.72
C ILE A 496 -2.89 -12.43 -18.19
N GLN A 497 -3.71 -13.28 -17.60
CA GLN A 497 -3.72 -13.54 -16.16
C GLN A 497 -2.95 -14.81 -15.86
N ILE A 498 -2.03 -14.79 -14.89
CA ILE A 498 -1.44 -15.98 -14.31
C ILE A 498 -2.46 -16.60 -13.34
N SER A 499 -2.95 -17.80 -13.64
CA SER A 499 -3.91 -18.52 -12.79
C SER A 499 -3.22 -19.30 -11.70
N SER A 500 -2.07 -19.90 -12.01
CA SER A 500 -1.21 -20.63 -11.09
C SER A 500 0.17 -20.87 -11.70
N PHE A 501 1.09 -21.36 -10.89
CA PHE A 501 2.38 -21.83 -11.38
C PHE A 501 2.79 -23.13 -10.68
N VAL A 502 3.68 -23.88 -11.33
CA VAL A 502 4.34 -25.04 -10.75
C VAL A 502 5.83 -24.86 -10.95
N ALA A 503 6.54 -24.81 -9.86
CA ALA A 503 8.00 -24.90 -9.85
C ALA A 503 8.39 -26.31 -9.38
N GLY A 504 9.41 -26.89 -9.95
CA GLY A 504 9.89 -28.23 -9.59
C GLY A 504 11.36 -28.39 -9.91
N ASP A 505 12.11 -29.01 -9.02
CA ASP A 505 13.53 -29.36 -9.19
C ASP A 505 13.72 -30.81 -9.60
N GLY A 506 12.63 -31.58 -9.61
CA GLY A 506 12.62 -33.01 -9.91
C GLY A 506 13.00 -33.87 -8.72
N ASN A 507 13.10 -33.31 -7.52
CA ASN A 507 13.43 -33.98 -6.26
C ASN A 507 12.27 -33.87 -5.26
N ASP A 508 12.28 -32.92 -4.34
CA ASP A 508 11.32 -32.76 -3.24
C ASP A 508 10.50 -31.48 -3.32
N ASP A 509 10.75 -30.64 -4.35
CA ASP A 509 10.14 -29.31 -4.57
C ASP A 509 10.48 -28.28 -3.47
N ILE A 510 11.59 -28.49 -2.76
CA ILE A 510 12.21 -27.50 -1.88
C ILE A 510 13.46 -27.00 -2.61
N PHE A 511 13.49 -25.73 -2.88
CA PHE A 511 14.48 -25.15 -3.76
C PHE A 511 15.69 -24.67 -2.97
N GLU A 512 16.76 -25.46 -3.00
CA GLU A 512 18.01 -25.17 -2.32
C GLU A 512 19.01 -24.43 -3.21
N SER A 513 20.08 -23.93 -2.61
CA SER A 513 21.11 -23.21 -3.34
C SER A 513 21.75 -24.07 -4.44
N SER A 514 22.03 -23.46 -5.60
CA SER A 514 22.62 -24.07 -6.79
C SER A 514 21.73 -25.06 -7.54
N GLU A 515 20.54 -25.36 -7.11
CA GLU A 515 19.60 -26.25 -7.80
C GLU A 515 19.05 -25.65 -9.09
N ILE A 516 18.59 -26.54 -9.98
CA ILE A 516 17.94 -26.18 -11.23
C ILE A 516 16.45 -26.44 -11.06
N VAL A 517 15.67 -25.39 -11.24
CA VAL A 517 14.21 -25.40 -11.09
C VAL A 517 13.55 -25.17 -12.45
N ASP A 518 12.62 -26.04 -12.82
CA ASP A 518 11.73 -25.88 -13.95
C ASP A 518 10.47 -25.14 -13.52
N LEU A 519 10.13 -24.05 -14.21
CA LEU A 519 8.96 -23.21 -13.90
C LEU A 519 7.94 -23.29 -15.02
N THR A 520 6.75 -23.78 -14.69
CA THR A 520 5.57 -23.82 -15.57
C THR A 520 4.52 -22.85 -15.05
N LEU A 521 4.06 -21.93 -15.90
CA LEU A 521 2.95 -21.04 -15.63
C LEU A 521 1.67 -21.56 -16.27
N ASN A 522 0.57 -21.51 -15.55
CA ASN A 522 -0.78 -21.61 -16.09
C ASN A 522 -1.34 -20.21 -16.27
N VAL A 523 -1.83 -19.91 -17.44
CA VAL A 523 -2.29 -18.55 -17.81
C VAL A 523 -3.64 -18.58 -18.51
N ILE A 524 -4.42 -17.52 -18.34
CA ILE A 524 -5.73 -17.34 -19.00
C ILE A 524 -5.66 -16.06 -19.82
N SER A 525 -6.08 -16.12 -21.10
CA SER A 525 -6.28 -14.92 -21.93
C SER A 525 -7.68 -14.40 -21.67
N GLN A 526 -7.80 -13.34 -20.88
CA GLN A 526 -9.09 -12.71 -20.60
C GLN A 526 -9.50 -11.78 -21.74
N TYR A 527 -10.81 -11.63 -21.94
CA TYR A 527 -11.51 -10.68 -22.82
C TYR A 527 -11.37 -10.94 -24.32
N ALA A 528 -10.24 -11.41 -24.80
CA ALA A 528 -10.04 -11.74 -26.21
C ALA A 528 -9.09 -12.92 -26.37
N SER A 529 -9.23 -13.64 -27.50
CA SER A 529 -8.30 -14.73 -27.85
C SER A 529 -6.98 -14.16 -28.37
N ILE A 530 -5.88 -14.87 -28.13
CA ILE A 530 -4.57 -14.53 -28.66
C ILE A 530 -4.02 -15.65 -29.51
N ASN A 531 -3.55 -15.33 -30.72
CA ASN A 531 -3.12 -16.33 -31.69
C ASN A 531 -1.76 -16.97 -31.38
N SER A 532 -0.88 -16.25 -30.67
CA SER A 532 0.48 -16.73 -30.39
C SER A 532 1.00 -15.98 -29.19
N LEU A 533 0.92 -16.60 -28.03
CA LEU A 533 1.41 -16.03 -26.78
C LEU A 533 2.83 -16.53 -26.50
N TRP A 534 3.70 -15.59 -26.19
CA TRP A 534 5.04 -15.79 -25.66
C TRP A 534 5.17 -15.12 -24.31
N ALA A 535 6.01 -15.66 -23.45
CA ALA A 535 6.41 -14.98 -22.22
C ALA A 535 7.91 -15.02 -22.00
N ARG A 536 8.42 -14.05 -21.29
CA ARG A 536 9.82 -13.97 -20.86
C ARG A 536 9.89 -13.64 -19.38
N ILE A 537 10.78 -14.35 -18.65
CA ILE A 537 11.02 -14.13 -17.23
C ILE A 537 12.27 -13.29 -16.99
N PHE A 538 12.23 -12.55 -15.87
CA PHE A 538 13.36 -11.77 -15.34
C PHE A 538 13.48 -12.05 -13.86
N ILE A 539 14.70 -12.32 -13.40
CA ILE A 539 15.03 -12.56 -11.99
C ILE A 539 16.34 -11.84 -11.73
N ALA A 540 16.51 -11.22 -10.57
CA ALA A 540 17.76 -10.59 -10.19
C ALA A 540 18.89 -11.64 -10.03
N ASP A 541 20.10 -11.34 -10.50
CA ASP A 541 21.25 -12.25 -10.51
C ASP A 541 21.65 -12.77 -9.11
N GLU A 542 21.28 -12.04 -8.07
CA GLU A 542 21.52 -12.44 -6.68
C GLU A 542 20.69 -13.68 -6.26
N TYR A 543 19.50 -13.87 -6.86
CA TYR A 543 18.65 -15.02 -6.55
C TYR A 543 18.90 -16.20 -7.45
N ALA A 544 18.94 -15.97 -8.75
CA ALA A 544 19.04 -17.05 -9.70
C ALA A 544 19.65 -16.59 -11.03
N ARG A 545 20.30 -17.51 -11.69
CA ARG A 545 20.70 -17.40 -13.08
C ARG A 545 19.59 -17.98 -13.96
N VAL A 546 19.01 -17.19 -14.83
CA VAL A 546 18.03 -17.68 -15.81
C VAL A 546 18.76 -18.46 -16.91
N LEU A 547 18.42 -19.73 -17.08
CA LEU A 547 18.99 -20.62 -18.12
C LEU A 547 18.11 -20.66 -19.37
N THR A 548 16.77 -20.62 -19.18
CA THR A 548 15.79 -20.51 -20.28
C THR A 548 14.81 -19.44 -19.90
N ASP A 549 14.94 -18.27 -20.54
CA ASP A 549 14.19 -17.07 -20.19
C ASP A 549 12.84 -16.92 -20.91
N SER A 550 12.61 -17.69 -21.99
CA SER A 550 11.47 -17.50 -22.86
C SER A 550 10.68 -18.79 -23.05
N ALA A 551 9.36 -18.67 -23.04
CA ALA A 551 8.44 -19.79 -23.19
C ALA A 551 7.31 -19.47 -24.17
N TYR A 552 6.83 -20.50 -24.88
CA TYR A 552 5.73 -20.41 -25.85
C TYR A 552 4.48 -21.09 -25.31
N PHE A 553 3.37 -20.38 -25.29
CA PHE A 553 2.07 -20.87 -24.82
C PHE A 553 1.12 -21.24 -25.98
N GLY A 554 1.39 -20.78 -27.20
CA GLY A 554 0.58 -21.06 -28.34
C GLY A 554 -0.63 -20.17 -28.53
N TYR A 555 -1.70 -20.70 -29.13
CA TYR A 555 -3.00 -20.07 -29.25
C TYR A 555 -3.76 -20.27 -27.93
N LEU A 556 -4.29 -19.16 -27.39
CA LEU A 556 -5.22 -19.20 -26.27
C LEU A 556 -6.56 -18.60 -26.69
N GLU A 557 -7.62 -19.36 -26.53
CA GLU A 557 -8.99 -18.87 -26.68
C GLU A 557 -9.35 -18.02 -25.46
N SER A 558 -10.21 -17.01 -25.65
CA SER A 558 -10.68 -16.17 -24.54
C SER A 558 -11.25 -17.02 -23.42
N ASP A 559 -10.84 -16.71 -22.20
CA ASP A 559 -11.25 -17.36 -20.95
C ASP A 559 -10.89 -18.85 -20.84
N GLN A 560 -9.95 -19.31 -21.68
CA GLN A 560 -9.40 -20.67 -21.61
C GLN A 560 -7.99 -20.63 -21.02
N GLU A 561 -7.68 -21.65 -20.22
CA GLU A 561 -6.36 -21.83 -19.62
C GLU A 561 -5.39 -22.50 -20.60
N GLY A 562 -4.15 -22.03 -20.63
CA GLY A 562 -3.02 -22.63 -21.30
C GLY A 562 -1.78 -22.61 -20.43
N ASN A 563 -0.76 -23.36 -20.81
CA ASN A 563 0.50 -23.40 -20.06
C ASN A 563 1.72 -23.60 -20.97
N ASN A 564 2.91 -23.42 -20.39
CA ASN A 564 4.20 -23.64 -21.06
C ASN A 564 4.88 -24.97 -20.70
N SER A 565 4.14 -26.00 -20.30
CA SER A 565 4.71 -27.29 -19.89
C SER A 565 5.58 -27.99 -20.95
N PHE A 566 5.38 -27.70 -22.23
CA PHE A 566 6.25 -28.20 -23.33
C PHE A 566 7.57 -27.44 -23.46
N SER A 567 7.68 -26.24 -22.87
CA SER A 567 8.86 -25.38 -22.87
C SER A 567 8.90 -24.60 -21.57
N PRO A 568 9.19 -25.24 -20.44
CA PRO A 568 9.26 -24.55 -19.16
C PRO A 568 10.39 -23.54 -19.16
N PHE A 569 10.26 -22.52 -18.34
CA PHE A 569 11.40 -21.71 -17.97
C PHE A 569 12.34 -22.52 -17.09
N VAL A 570 13.63 -22.26 -17.18
CA VAL A 570 14.61 -22.98 -16.39
C VAL A 570 15.51 -21.98 -15.69
N ILE A 571 15.60 -22.09 -14.38
CA ILE A 571 16.43 -21.24 -13.55
C ILE A 571 17.42 -22.08 -12.73
N GLN A 572 18.56 -21.53 -12.40
CA GLN A 572 19.53 -22.10 -11.47
C GLN A 572 19.66 -21.15 -10.29
N LEU A 573 19.32 -21.62 -9.10
CA LEU A 573 19.39 -20.82 -7.89
C LEU A 573 20.83 -20.42 -7.55
N SER A 574 21.01 -19.23 -6.99
CA SER A 574 22.30 -18.71 -6.54
C SER A 574 22.78 -19.46 -5.29
N GLU A 575 24.10 -19.51 -5.09
CA GLU A 575 24.69 -20.00 -3.84
C GLU A 575 24.40 -19.07 -2.64
N GLN A 576 23.92 -17.85 -2.90
CA GLN A 576 23.69 -16.82 -1.88
C GLN A 576 22.21 -16.73 -1.45
N VAL A 577 21.33 -17.51 -2.08
CA VAL A 577 19.91 -17.50 -1.72
C VAL A 577 19.73 -18.02 -0.30
N ARG A 578 19.00 -17.25 0.52
CA ARG A 578 18.72 -17.60 1.91
C ARG A 578 17.48 -18.47 2.01
N PRO A 579 17.49 -19.55 2.77
CA PRO A 579 16.28 -20.31 3.08
C PRO A 579 15.19 -19.40 3.67
N GLY A 580 13.95 -19.58 3.22
CA GLY A 580 12.80 -18.75 3.64
C GLY A 580 12.62 -17.45 2.85
N GLY A 581 13.60 -17.10 2.01
CA GLY A 581 13.48 -15.94 1.12
C GLY A 581 12.40 -16.14 0.06
N ARG A 582 11.73 -15.05 -0.33
CA ARG A 582 10.79 -15.02 -1.45
C ARG A 582 11.49 -14.42 -2.66
N MET A 583 11.70 -15.24 -3.68
CA MET A 583 12.33 -14.85 -4.93
C MET A 583 11.25 -14.33 -5.90
N PRO A 584 11.24 -13.04 -6.24
CA PRO A 584 10.33 -12.52 -7.23
C PRO A 584 10.77 -12.93 -8.65
N VAL A 585 9.80 -13.34 -9.46
CA VAL A 585 9.97 -13.64 -10.87
C VAL A 585 9.05 -12.73 -11.66
N ASP A 586 9.61 -11.76 -12.36
CA ASP A 586 8.87 -10.88 -13.26
C ASP A 586 8.65 -11.54 -14.61
N ILE A 587 7.47 -11.39 -15.18
CA ILE A 587 7.07 -12.02 -16.43
C ILE A 587 6.51 -10.95 -17.38
N ASP A 588 7.03 -10.87 -18.60
CA ASP A 588 6.43 -10.11 -19.69
C ASP A 588 5.76 -11.05 -20.67
N PHE A 589 4.51 -10.73 -21.06
CA PHE A 589 3.74 -11.45 -22.07
C PHE A 589 3.76 -10.70 -23.40
N TYR A 590 4.00 -11.42 -24.49
CA TYR A 590 4.17 -10.84 -25.84
C TYR A 590 3.24 -11.49 -26.86
N ASP A 591 2.81 -10.68 -27.81
CA ASP A 591 2.12 -11.16 -29.02
C ASP A 591 3.11 -11.72 -30.06
N VAL A 592 2.57 -12.15 -31.20
CA VAL A 592 3.33 -12.67 -32.36
C VAL A 592 4.30 -11.64 -32.97
N ASN A 593 4.06 -10.36 -32.76
CA ASN A 593 4.89 -9.27 -33.30
C ASN A 593 6.02 -8.88 -32.33
N GLY A 594 6.02 -9.43 -31.12
CA GLY A 594 6.92 -9.05 -30.04
C GLY A 594 6.49 -7.80 -29.28
N GLU A 595 5.22 -7.39 -29.44
CA GLU A 595 4.62 -6.31 -28.66
C GLU A 595 4.22 -6.84 -27.27
N VAL A 596 4.53 -6.10 -26.21
CA VAL A 596 4.15 -6.45 -24.84
C VAL A 596 2.64 -6.27 -24.68
N ILE A 597 1.97 -7.34 -24.26
CA ILE A 597 0.53 -7.32 -23.95
C ILE A 597 0.33 -6.76 -22.56
N ASN A 598 0.94 -7.41 -21.57
CA ASN A 598 1.01 -6.99 -20.17
C ASN A 598 2.16 -7.71 -19.47
N ALA A 599 2.45 -7.32 -18.24
CA ALA A 599 3.43 -7.98 -17.37
C ALA A 599 2.73 -8.71 -16.22
N GLY A 600 3.47 -9.51 -15.47
CA GLY A 600 3.04 -10.21 -14.27
C GLY A 600 4.21 -10.48 -13.34
N ARG A 601 3.91 -10.92 -12.12
CA ARG A 601 4.90 -11.37 -11.13
C ARG A 601 4.36 -12.56 -10.36
N ILE A 602 5.24 -13.50 -10.07
CA ILE A 602 5.04 -14.53 -9.07
C ILE A 602 6.18 -14.48 -8.05
N GLU A 603 6.00 -15.11 -6.91
CA GLU A 603 7.05 -15.28 -5.91
C GLU A 603 7.27 -16.77 -5.67
N ILE A 604 8.53 -17.20 -5.67
CA ILE A 604 8.94 -18.57 -5.37
C ILE A 604 9.61 -18.56 -3.99
N VAL A 605 9.16 -19.43 -3.09
CA VAL A 605 9.78 -19.61 -1.77
C VAL A 605 10.99 -20.52 -1.91
N VAL A 606 12.14 -20.11 -1.35
CA VAL A 606 13.40 -20.85 -1.44
C VAL A 606 13.75 -21.48 -0.10
N GLY A 607 14.29 -22.72 -0.14
CA GLY A 607 14.72 -23.44 1.06
C GLY A 607 13.59 -23.90 1.98
N GLN A 608 12.36 -23.82 1.52
CA GLN A 608 11.16 -24.26 2.25
C GLN A 608 10.05 -24.70 1.30
N SER A 609 9.01 -25.34 1.84
CA SER A 609 7.81 -25.67 1.08
C SER A 609 7.14 -24.41 0.50
N GLN A 610 6.67 -24.50 -0.73
CA GLN A 610 5.88 -23.41 -1.36
C GLN A 610 4.58 -23.08 -0.61
N ASN A 611 4.17 -23.92 0.35
CA ASN A 611 3.03 -23.69 1.23
C ASN A 611 3.42 -23.12 2.61
N ALA A 612 4.68 -22.71 2.79
CA ALA A 612 5.13 -22.09 4.03
C ALA A 612 4.45 -20.72 4.20
N VAL A 613 3.84 -20.51 5.38
CA VAL A 613 3.15 -19.27 5.73
C VAL A 613 3.68 -18.79 7.06
N PHE A 614 3.99 -17.49 7.12
CA PHE A 614 4.34 -16.77 8.34
C PHE A 614 3.21 -15.80 8.67
N HIS A 615 2.78 -15.77 9.93
CA HIS A 615 1.73 -14.86 10.35
C HIS A 615 2.06 -14.22 11.69
N THR A 616 1.98 -12.89 11.77
CA THR A 616 2.19 -12.15 13.00
C THR A 616 0.87 -11.95 13.72
N LEU A 617 0.76 -12.52 14.93
CA LEU A 617 -0.36 -12.31 15.85
C LEU A 617 -0.06 -11.10 16.74
N SER A 618 -1.06 -10.27 17.03
CA SER A 618 -0.95 -9.14 17.95
C SER A 618 -2.25 -8.92 18.74
N ASN A 619 -2.15 -8.58 20.02
CA ASN A 619 -3.31 -8.28 20.89
C ASN A 619 -3.19 -6.91 21.59
N GLY A 620 -2.30 -6.04 21.15
CA GLY A 620 -2.07 -4.74 21.77
C GLY A 620 -1.02 -4.74 22.91
N SER A 621 -0.65 -5.91 23.46
CA SER A 621 0.42 -6.03 24.47
C SER A 621 1.73 -6.51 23.86
N PHE A 622 1.66 -7.39 22.87
CA PHE A 622 2.82 -7.93 22.15
C PHE A 622 2.48 -8.31 20.71
N LYS A 623 3.53 -8.59 19.93
CA LYS A 623 3.49 -9.19 18.59
C LYS A 623 4.25 -10.50 18.63
N LEU A 624 3.73 -11.54 17.96
CA LEU A 624 4.36 -12.86 17.86
C LEU A 624 4.20 -13.38 16.45
N THR A 625 5.29 -13.70 15.77
CA THR A 625 5.24 -14.39 14.49
C THR A 625 5.33 -15.90 14.67
N VAL A 626 4.49 -16.60 13.94
CA VAL A 626 4.36 -18.07 13.95
C VAL A 626 4.33 -18.55 12.51
N ASP A 627 5.00 -19.64 12.21
CA ASP A 627 4.89 -20.33 10.94
C ASP A 627 3.97 -21.57 11.00
N ASN A 628 3.74 -22.19 9.86
CA ASN A 628 2.93 -23.40 9.75
C ASN A 628 3.77 -24.67 9.56
N PHE A 629 5.04 -24.68 9.99
CA PHE A 629 5.97 -25.82 9.91
C PHE A 629 6.85 -25.97 11.16
N GLY A 630 6.44 -25.43 12.31
CA GLY A 630 7.01 -25.75 13.62
C GLY A 630 7.82 -24.64 14.28
N GLY A 631 8.02 -23.51 13.64
CA GLY A 631 8.73 -22.34 14.19
C GLY A 631 7.81 -21.32 14.84
N ILE A 632 8.31 -20.69 15.88
CA ILE A 632 7.68 -19.59 16.60
C ILE A 632 8.79 -18.62 16.98
N GLY A 633 8.62 -17.34 16.68
CA GLY A 633 9.70 -16.39 16.85
C GLY A 633 10.73 -16.53 15.71
N HIS A 634 11.09 -15.45 15.09
CA HIS A 634 11.96 -15.45 13.92
C HIS A 634 12.92 -14.27 14.02
N GLY A 635 14.17 -14.54 14.35
CA GLY A 635 15.24 -13.55 14.36
C GLY A 635 16.02 -13.52 13.04
N GLU A 636 17.09 -12.71 13.00
CA GLU A 636 17.97 -12.52 11.83
C GLU A 636 18.54 -13.81 11.24
N ASN A 637 18.52 -14.90 11.98
CA ASN A 637 19.12 -16.20 11.61
C ASN A 637 18.09 -17.30 11.36
N SER A 638 16.79 -16.96 11.44
CA SER A 638 15.71 -17.89 11.15
C SER A 638 15.34 -17.80 9.65
N PRO A 639 14.84 -18.88 9.01
CA PRO A 639 14.36 -18.85 7.64
C PRO A 639 13.02 -18.11 7.52
N SER A 640 12.96 -16.87 8.01
CA SER A 640 11.78 -16.03 7.90
C SER A 640 11.94 -14.96 6.82
N PRO A 641 10.87 -14.45 6.25
CA PRO A 641 10.93 -13.25 5.41
C PRO A 641 11.60 -12.10 6.16
N ALA A 642 12.49 -11.37 5.50
CA ALA A 642 13.19 -10.25 6.11
C ALA A 642 12.19 -9.22 6.68
N GLY A 643 12.43 -8.76 7.90
CA GLY A 643 11.57 -7.78 8.56
C GLY A 643 10.42 -8.34 9.40
N VAL A 644 10.33 -9.67 9.53
CA VAL A 644 9.38 -10.30 10.45
C VAL A 644 9.95 -10.25 11.87
N ILE A 645 9.19 -9.70 12.81
CA ILE A 645 9.54 -9.64 14.23
C ILE A 645 9.11 -10.96 14.88
N GLY A 646 10.03 -11.67 15.52
CA GLY A 646 9.76 -12.94 16.16
C GLY A 646 8.79 -12.82 17.34
N PHE A 647 9.18 -12.10 18.37
CA PHE A 647 8.33 -11.72 19.49
C PHE A 647 8.78 -10.36 20.03
N SER A 648 7.85 -9.44 20.17
CA SER A 648 8.15 -8.10 20.67
C SER A 648 6.99 -7.55 21.50
N PRO A 649 7.24 -6.89 22.66
CA PRO A 649 6.26 -6.01 23.27
C PRO A 649 5.84 -4.93 22.27
N VAL A 650 4.55 -4.55 22.25
CA VAL A 650 4.01 -3.58 21.23
C VAL A 650 4.75 -2.24 21.26
N GLU A 651 5.26 -1.82 22.43
CA GLU A 651 6.02 -0.58 22.58
C GLU A 651 7.51 -0.70 22.19
N SER A 652 7.98 -1.91 21.85
CA SER A 652 9.38 -2.20 21.51
C SER A 652 9.50 -2.57 20.03
N GLU A 653 10.57 -2.10 19.39
CA GLU A 653 10.98 -2.52 18.04
C GLU A 653 11.98 -3.71 18.10
N PHE A 654 12.24 -4.24 19.30
CA PHE A 654 13.19 -5.34 19.48
C PHE A 654 12.51 -6.69 19.40
N ASP A 655 13.13 -7.60 18.64
CA ASP A 655 12.83 -9.01 18.70
C ASP A 655 13.50 -9.64 19.92
N ILE A 656 12.71 -10.12 20.86
CA ILE A 656 13.20 -10.74 22.09
C ILE A 656 13.15 -12.27 22.05
N LEU A 657 12.70 -12.87 20.93
CA LEU A 657 12.64 -14.31 20.74
C LEU A 657 13.16 -14.70 19.35
N PRO A 658 14.47 -14.70 19.15
CA PRO A 658 15.05 -15.05 17.85
C PRO A 658 14.84 -16.50 17.45
N GLU A 659 14.59 -17.41 18.39
CA GLU A 659 14.31 -18.81 18.07
C GLU A 659 13.45 -19.48 19.14
N PHE A 660 12.33 -20.07 18.70
CA PHE A 660 11.51 -20.99 19.49
C PHE A 660 11.02 -22.08 18.54
N SER A 661 11.60 -23.28 18.68
CA SER A 661 11.44 -24.35 17.68
C SER A 661 10.96 -25.64 18.29
N LEU A 662 10.01 -26.29 17.60
CA LEU A 662 9.48 -27.61 17.98
C LEU A 662 10.51 -28.69 17.71
N MET A 663 10.62 -29.66 18.64
CA MET A 663 11.40 -30.91 18.50
C MET A 663 10.58 -32.10 18.97
N ILE A 664 10.61 -33.20 18.22
CA ILE A 664 9.91 -34.45 18.54
C ILE A 664 10.93 -35.59 18.48
N ALA A 665 10.93 -36.44 19.50
CA ALA A 665 11.74 -37.66 19.51
C ALA A 665 10.95 -38.90 19.96
N THR A 666 11.35 -40.08 19.53
CA THR A 666 10.78 -41.33 20.00
C THR A 666 11.63 -41.94 21.11
N GLY A 667 11.00 -42.70 22.05
CA GLY A 667 11.71 -43.42 23.09
C GLY A 667 12.39 -44.74 22.63
N ASN A 668 12.14 -45.16 21.40
CA ASN A 668 12.54 -46.50 20.93
C ASN A 668 13.77 -46.47 20.03
N ASP A 669 14.08 -45.37 19.42
CA ASP A 669 15.24 -45.13 18.56
C ASP A 669 15.75 -43.69 18.73
N ALA A 670 16.95 -43.41 18.26
CA ALA A 670 17.59 -42.13 18.48
C ALA A 670 17.28 -41.08 17.39
N ARG A 671 16.08 -41.11 16.85
CA ARG A 671 15.62 -40.16 15.84
C ARG A 671 14.96 -38.93 16.49
N VAL A 672 15.19 -37.80 15.86
CA VAL A 672 14.52 -36.52 16.17
C VAL A 672 13.95 -35.98 14.89
N SER A 673 12.80 -35.33 14.93
CA SER A 673 12.30 -34.46 13.87
C SER A 673 12.08 -33.08 14.48
N ASP A 674 12.65 -32.04 13.88
CA ASP A 674 12.64 -30.69 14.47
C ASP A 674 12.74 -29.55 13.44
N ALA A 675 12.45 -28.35 13.91
CA ALA A 675 12.60 -27.09 13.20
C ALA A 675 13.73 -26.22 13.82
N SER A 676 14.58 -26.79 14.69
CA SER A 676 15.60 -26.05 15.40
C SER A 676 16.89 -25.93 14.60
N ARG A 677 17.86 -25.17 15.13
CA ARG A 677 19.19 -24.98 14.51
C ARG A 677 19.91 -26.29 14.25
N SER A 678 20.58 -26.41 13.10
CA SER A 678 21.29 -27.60 12.62
C SER A 678 22.75 -27.68 13.05
N GLU A 679 23.47 -28.72 12.62
CA GLU A 679 24.94 -28.88 12.75
C GLU A 679 25.72 -27.90 11.87
N THR A 680 25.07 -27.32 10.86
CA THR A 680 25.67 -26.37 9.93
C THR A 680 25.28 -24.93 10.29
N GLU A 681 26.13 -24.01 9.96
CA GLU A 681 26.03 -22.61 10.35
C GLU A 681 24.67 -21.95 10.04
N PHE A 682 23.90 -21.47 11.04
CA PHE A 682 22.70 -20.59 10.93
C PHE A 682 21.56 -21.10 10.05
N ILE A 683 21.44 -22.38 9.78
CA ILE A 683 20.34 -22.98 9.05
C ILE A 683 19.52 -23.79 10.06
N SER A 684 18.22 -23.53 10.14
CA SER A 684 17.30 -24.39 10.86
C SER A 684 17.25 -25.76 10.20
N ASP A 685 17.10 -26.80 10.99
CA ASP A 685 16.81 -28.11 10.48
C ASP A 685 15.34 -28.14 10.07
N ASN A 686 15.06 -28.19 8.79
CA ASN A 686 13.71 -28.10 8.26
C ASN A 686 13.13 -29.48 8.04
N ASP A 687 12.94 -30.22 9.11
CA ASP A 687 12.35 -31.57 9.04
C ASP A 687 10.84 -31.54 8.74
N PHE A 688 10.20 -30.39 8.94
CA PHE A 688 8.75 -30.24 8.82
C PHE A 688 8.33 -29.60 7.49
N LEU A 689 7.45 -30.28 6.78
CA LEU A 689 6.84 -29.82 5.53
C LEU A 689 5.41 -29.32 5.78
N ALA A 690 5.14 -28.08 5.44
CA ALA A 690 3.78 -27.54 5.48
C ALA A 690 2.83 -28.32 4.54
N SER A 691 1.62 -28.63 5.03
CA SER A 691 0.65 -29.43 4.29
C SER A 691 0.18 -28.75 3.01
N ARG A 692 0.12 -29.49 1.90
CA ARG A 692 -0.49 -29.03 0.65
C ARG A 692 -2.02 -29.19 0.64
N GLU A 693 -2.56 -30.08 1.48
CA GLU A 693 -3.99 -30.40 1.53
C GLU A 693 -4.76 -29.54 2.53
N MET A 694 -4.07 -29.03 3.54
CA MET A 694 -4.65 -28.19 4.60
C MET A 694 -3.86 -26.90 4.71
N GLU A 695 -4.39 -25.83 4.14
CA GLU A 695 -3.80 -24.50 4.23
C GLU A 695 -3.80 -23.98 5.67
N ALA A 696 -2.80 -23.13 6.00
CA ALA A 696 -2.81 -22.39 7.26
C ALA A 696 -4.05 -21.48 7.31
N VAL A 697 -4.76 -21.48 8.44
CA VAL A 697 -6.00 -20.70 8.60
C VAL A 697 -5.84 -19.72 9.75
N PHE A 698 -5.92 -18.45 9.42
CA PHE A 698 -6.03 -17.37 10.41
C PHE A 698 -7.49 -17.04 10.66
N GLN A 699 -7.89 -16.98 11.94
CA GLN A 699 -9.26 -16.66 12.39
C GLN A 699 -9.22 -15.47 13.35
N ASN A 700 -9.85 -14.36 12.95
CA ASN A 700 -10.08 -13.20 13.79
C ASN A 700 -11.57 -12.75 13.62
N PRO A 701 -12.44 -12.80 14.68
CA PRO A 701 -12.12 -13.37 15.99
C PRO A 701 -11.85 -14.88 15.93
N GLY A 702 -10.97 -15.36 16.81
CA GLY A 702 -10.63 -16.77 16.93
C GLY A 702 -11.76 -17.62 17.48
N SER A 703 -11.64 -18.93 17.31
CA SER A 703 -12.58 -19.90 17.87
C SER A 703 -12.33 -20.20 19.35
N PHE A 704 -11.14 -19.90 19.85
CA PHE A 704 -10.69 -20.12 21.23
C PHE A 704 -10.12 -18.84 21.85
N GLY A 705 -9.23 -18.12 21.17
CA GLY A 705 -8.67 -16.84 21.59
C GLY A 705 -9.34 -15.64 20.93
N ALA A 706 -8.79 -14.46 21.14
CA ALA A 706 -9.14 -13.26 20.37
C ALA A 706 -8.77 -13.45 18.90
N ALA A 707 -7.61 -14.07 18.64
CA ALA A 707 -7.22 -14.58 17.34
C ALA A 707 -6.59 -15.96 17.47
N ASP A 708 -6.83 -16.81 16.49
CA ASP A 708 -6.28 -18.17 16.38
C ASP A 708 -5.59 -18.36 15.03
N LEU A 709 -4.38 -18.92 15.02
CA LEU A 709 -3.70 -19.41 13.83
C LEU A 709 -3.61 -20.92 13.87
N PHE A 710 -3.99 -21.57 12.78
CA PHE A 710 -3.86 -23.02 12.60
C PHE A 710 -2.77 -23.32 11.57
N GLY A 711 -1.82 -24.18 11.92
CA GLY A 711 -0.81 -24.74 11.02
C GLY A 711 -0.98 -26.26 10.92
N TYR A 712 -0.66 -26.82 9.75
CA TYR A 712 -0.69 -28.26 9.49
C TYR A 712 0.57 -28.67 8.75
N TYR A 713 1.33 -29.62 9.29
CA TYR A 713 2.60 -30.05 8.72
C TYR A 713 2.96 -31.47 9.12
N SER A 714 3.95 -32.07 8.46
CA SER A 714 4.50 -33.39 8.76
C SER A 714 6.01 -33.36 8.74
N ASP A 715 6.65 -34.37 9.36
CA ASP A 715 8.10 -34.50 9.40
C ASP A 715 8.69 -35.19 8.16
N SER A 716 8.06 -35.06 7.02
CA SER A 716 8.42 -35.80 5.80
C SER A 716 9.75 -35.36 5.18
N LEU A 717 10.32 -34.23 5.63
CA LEU A 717 11.62 -33.72 5.18
C LEU A 717 12.80 -34.25 6.01
N ALA A 718 12.55 -34.79 7.20
CA ALA A 718 13.60 -35.37 8.03
C ALA A 718 14.37 -36.48 7.28
N THR A 719 15.69 -36.52 7.46
CA THR A 719 16.54 -37.56 6.88
C THR A 719 16.06 -38.99 7.25
N GLU A 720 15.58 -39.16 8.49
CA GLU A 720 14.96 -40.37 8.99
C GLU A 720 13.63 -40.04 9.66
N PRO A 721 12.53 -39.80 8.92
CA PRO A 721 11.26 -39.33 9.47
C PRO A 721 10.71 -40.23 10.57
N LEU A 722 10.16 -39.65 11.60
CA LEU A 722 9.36 -40.35 12.62
C LEU A 722 8.00 -40.81 12.05
N GLY A 723 7.54 -40.16 10.99
CA GLY A 723 6.22 -40.33 10.37
C GLY A 723 5.12 -39.73 11.24
N VAL A 724 5.23 -38.46 11.54
CA VAL A 724 4.24 -37.72 12.33
C VAL A 724 3.58 -36.63 11.51
N SER A 725 2.26 -36.50 11.67
CA SER A 725 1.48 -35.37 11.19
C SER A 725 1.09 -34.49 12.37
N ILE A 726 1.23 -33.19 12.22
CA ILE A 726 1.10 -32.22 13.29
C ILE A 726 0.04 -31.18 12.90
N ARG A 727 -0.85 -30.90 13.86
CA ARG A 727 -1.72 -29.74 13.84
C ARG A 727 -1.32 -28.83 14.98
N GLN A 728 -0.98 -27.60 14.69
CA GLN A 728 -0.68 -26.54 15.63
C GLN A 728 -1.85 -25.54 15.67
N ARG A 729 -2.22 -25.09 16.86
CA ARG A 729 -3.09 -23.91 17.04
C ARG A 729 -2.38 -22.95 17.98
N THR A 730 -2.16 -21.74 17.54
CA THR A 730 -1.60 -20.65 18.34
C THR A 730 -2.67 -19.60 18.59
N SER A 731 -2.94 -19.28 19.85
CA SER A 731 -4.04 -18.40 20.27
C SER A 731 -3.52 -17.26 21.16
N ILE A 732 -3.98 -16.04 20.89
CA ILE A 732 -3.74 -14.85 21.70
C ILE A 732 -5.06 -14.32 22.27
N PHE A 733 -5.03 -13.50 23.32
CA PHE A 733 -6.21 -13.13 24.10
C PHE A 733 -6.23 -11.63 24.39
N ASP A 734 -7.44 -11.04 24.34
CA ASP A 734 -7.72 -9.65 24.75
C ASP A 734 -8.21 -9.56 26.22
N ASP A 735 -8.37 -10.71 26.92
CA ASP A 735 -8.78 -10.74 28.31
C ASP A 735 -7.64 -10.21 29.19
N PRO A 736 -7.86 -9.21 30.09
CA PRO A 736 -6.82 -8.64 30.92
C PRO A 736 -6.07 -9.64 31.84
N GLU A 737 -6.63 -10.84 32.08
CA GLU A 737 -5.94 -11.90 32.81
C GLU A 737 -5.03 -12.75 31.92
N LEU A 738 -5.23 -12.70 30.59
CA LEU A 738 -4.54 -13.52 29.58
C LEU A 738 -3.85 -12.68 28.49
N GLU A 739 -3.98 -11.37 28.49
CA GLU A 739 -3.43 -10.49 27.43
C GLU A 739 -1.92 -10.59 27.25
N ASN A 740 -1.20 -11.10 28.23
CA ASN A 740 0.24 -11.36 28.18
C ASN A 740 0.56 -12.85 28.01
N CYS A 741 -0.39 -13.64 27.53
CA CYS A 741 -0.24 -15.07 27.33
C CYS A 741 -0.48 -15.48 25.89
N VAL A 742 0.33 -16.42 25.42
CA VAL A 742 0.08 -17.19 24.19
C VAL A 742 -0.18 -18.63 24.58
N ILE A 743 -1.25 -19.23 24.05
CA ILE A 743 -1.52 -20.66 24.23
C ILE A 743 -1.26 -21.36 22.90
N ILE A 744 -0.37 -22.33 22.90
CA ILE A 744 -0.05 -23.14 21.75
C ILE A 744 -0.48 -24.58 22.04
N GLU A 745 -1.28 -25.12 21.15
CA GLU A 745 -1.79 -26.49 21.22
C GLU A 745 -1.27 -27.30 20.04
N TYR A 746 -0.61 -28.41 20.33
CA TYR A 746 -0.14 -29.35 19.33
C TYR A 746 -0.94 -30.65 19.43
N SER A 747 -1.51 -31.08 18.28
CA SER A 747 -2.06 -32.42 18.11
C SER A 747 -1.10 -33.19 17.19
N ILE A 748 -0.39 -34.19 17.72
CA ILE A 748 0.62 -34.97 17.00
C ILE A 748 0.06 -36.36 16.74
N LEU A 749 -0.07 -36.71 15.46
CA LEU A 749 -0.58 -38.00 15.01
C LEU A 749 0.54 -38.81 14.34
N PRO A 750 1.07 -39.84 15.01
CA PRO A 750 2.01 -40.77 14.38
C PRO A 750 1.31 -41.58 13.30
N GLU A 751 1.80 -41.57 12.07
CA GLU A 751 1.22 -42.29 10.93
C GLU A 751 1.38 -43.83 11.10
N ASN A 752 2.51 -44.24 11.67
CA ASN A 752 2.87 -45.62 11.88
C ASN A 752 3.02 -45.97 13.36
N GLY A 753 2.54 -45.13 14.28
CA GLY A 753 2.69 -45.31 15.71
C GLY A 753 1.93 -46.53 16.22
N LEU A 754 2.60 -47.32 17.06
CA LEU A 754 1.96 -48.43 17.79
C LEU A 754 1.46 -47.94 19.14
N ASN A 755 0.32 -48.44 19.55
CA ASN A 755 -0.24 -48.11 20.86
C ASN A 755 0.77 -48.53 21.97
N GLY A 756 1.25 -47.56 22.74
CA GLY A 756 2.26 -47.75 23.78
C GLY A 756 3.64 -47.20 23.46
N ASP A 757 3.84 -46.65 22.23
CA ASP A 757 5.07 -45.97 21.89
C ASP A 757 5.21 -44.68 22.70
N LEU A 758 6.46 -44.37 23.11
CA LEU A 758 6.79 -43.21 23.92
C LEU A 758 7.36 -42.12 23.05
N TYR A 759 6.76 -40.94 23.12
CA TYR A 759 7.21 -39.73 22.42
C TYR A 759 7.68 -38.66 23.41
N TYR A 760 8.66 -37.88 23.01
CA TYR A 760 9.15 -36.70 23.71
C TYR A 760 8.87 -35.51 22.83
N LEU A 761 8.22 -34.50 23.39
CA LEU A 761 7.96 -33.22 22.77
C LEU A 761 8.82 -32.17 23.49
N GLY A 762 9.56 -31.41 22.76
CA GLY A 762 10.39 -30.37 23.36
C GLY A 762 10.44 -29.09 22.51
N PHE A 763 10.99 -28.07 23.14
CA PHE A 763 11.20 -26.80 22.51
C PHE A 763 12.62 -26.31 22.79
N LEU A 764 13.28 -25.87 21.73
CA LEU A 764 14.47 -25.05 21.85
C LEU A 764 14.04 -23.59 21.92
N MET A 765 14.58 -22.83 22.87
CA MET A 765 14.23 -21.42 23.09
C MET A 765 15.50 -20.61 23.24
N ASP A 766 15.60 -19.56 22.46
CA ASP A 766 16.67 -18.55 22.53
C ASP A 766 16.02 -17.20 22.77
N TRP A 767 16.24 -16.59 23.94
CA TRP A 767 15.63 -15.34 24.35
C TRP A 767 16.68 -14.25 24.48
N ASP A 768 16.53 -13.15 23.75
CA ASP A 768 17.35 -11.94 23.83
C ASP A 768 16.56 -10.82 24.52
N LEU A 769 16.64 -10.76 25.85
CA LEU A 769 15.87 -9.83 26.68
C LEU A 769 16.51 -8.44 26.84
N ALA A 770 17.63 -8.15 26.16
CA ALA A 770 18.34 -6.87 26.26
C ALA A 770 18.63 -6.25 24.91
N ASP A 771 18.46 -4.93 24.81
CA ASP A 771 18.85 -4.13 23.66
C ASP A 771 20.36 -4.25 23.37
N GLY A 772 20.71 -4.78 22.21
CA GLY A 772 22.09 -4.88 21.73
C GLY A 772 22.94 -6.02 22.27
N GLY A 773 22.35 -7.10 22.78
CA GLY A 773 23.06 -8.36 23.08
C GLY A 773 24.07 -8.27 24.24
N GLY A 774 23.93 -7.36 25.16
CA GLY A 774 24.90 -7.11 26.25
C GLY A 774 24.33 -7.16 27.66
N GLY A 775 23.07 -7.52 27.86
CA GLY A 775 22.42 -7.61 29.15
C GLY A 775 22.84 -8.88 29.93
N VAL A 776 22.68 -8.84 31.24
CA VAL A 776 22.84 -10.03 32.08
C VAL A 776 21.51 -10.75 32.15
N GLU A 777 21.27 -11.67 31.25
CA GLU A 777 20.11 -12.54 31.26
C GLU A 777 20.24 -13.67 32.27
N GLN A 778 19.13 -14.08 32.81
CA GLN A 778 19.08 -15.18 33.79
C GLN A 778 17.93 -16.11 33.42
N SER A 779 18.22 -17.41 33.45
CA SER A 779 17.21 -18.44 33.26
C SER A 779 17.07 -19.25 34.54
N ALA A 780 15.85 -19.65 34.85
CA ALA A 780 15.58 -20.50 36.02
C ALA A 780 14.39 -21.43 35.76
N PHE A 781 14.36 -22.54 36.51
CA PHE A 781 13.24 -23.47 36.52
C PHE A 781 12.61 -23.52 37.92
N ASP A 782 11.32 -23.23 38.03
CA ASP A 782 10.56 -23.40 39.26
C ASP A 782 9.95 -24.79 39.32
N VAL A 783 10.58 -25.67 40.08
CA VAL A 783 10.11 -27.05 40.32
C VAL A 783 8.72 -27.10 40.94
N SER A 784 8.33 -26.09 41.72
CA SER A 784 7.04 -26.06 42.38
C SER A 784 5.89 -25.67 41.47
N GLY A 785 6.19 -24.83 40.47
CA GLY A 785 5.24 -24.35 39.49
C GLY A 785 5.27 -25.12 38.18
N ASP A 786 6.25 -25.99 37.98
CA ASP A 786 6.50 -26.70 36.72
C ASP A 786 6.63 -25.72 35.52
N PHE A 787 7.50 -24.71 35.68
CA PHE A 787 7.59 -23.52 34.87
C PHE A 787 9.04 -23.08 34.71
N CYS A 788 9.48 -22.85 33.49
CA CYS A 788 10.76 -22.20 33.20
C CYS A 788 10.54 -20.74 32.83
N TYR A 789 11.49 -19.90 33.22
CA TYR A 789 11.42 -18.47 32.90
C TYR A 789 12.81 -17.88 32.74
N PHE A 790 12.81 -16.81 31.91
CA PHE A 790 13.96 -15.96 31.64
C PHE A 790 13.67 -14.57 32.15
N TYR A 791 14.66 -13.86 32.59
CA TYR A 791 14.48 -12.50 33.06
C TYR A 791 15.74 -11.65 32.92
N ASN A 792 15.52 -10.37 32.65
CA ASN A 792 16.52 -9.33 32.70
C ASN A 792 16.26 -8.47 33.93
N GLN A 793 17.25 -8.37 34.86
CA GLN A 793 17.10 -7.62 36.11
C GLN A 793 17.12 -6.11 35.89
N ASP A 794 17.71 -5.62 34.81
CA ASP A 794 17.86 -4.21 34.53
C ASP A 794 16.58 -3.60 33.94
N ASP A 795 15.78 -4.40 33.24
CA ASP A 795 14.57 -3.95 32.51
C ASP A 795 13.26 -4.46 33.12
N ASP A 796 13.29 -5.20 34.22
CA ASP A 796 12.13 -5.86 34.86
C ASP A 796 11.30 -6.73 33.90
N LEU A 797 11.92 -7.25 32.81
CA LEU A 797 11.27 -8.08 31.78
C LEU A 797 11.38 -9.55 32.15
N TYR A 798 10.24 -10.25 32.16
CA TYR A 798 10.12 -11.68 32.45
C TYR A 798 9.34 -12.35 31.31
N VAL A 799 9.89 -13.46 30.80
CA VAL A 799 9.20 -14.35 29.86
C VAL A 799 9.31 -15.78 30.36
N GLY A 800 8.35 -16.64 30.01
CA GLY A 800 8.41 -18.01 30.47
C GLY A 800 7.51 -18.96 29.72
N LEU A 801 7.79 -20.27 29.89
CA LEU A 801 7.04 -21.37 29.28
C LEU A 801 6.55 -22.36 30.33
N ARG A 802 5.32 -22.83 30.14
CA ARG A 802 4.70 -23.87 30.96
C ARG A 802 3.93 -24.84 30.11
N PHE A 803 4.12 -26.15 30.32
CA PHE A 803 3.20 -27.17 29.81
C PHE A 803 1.93 -27.18 30.63
N LEU A 804 0.76 -26.97 30.01
CA LEU A 804 -0.52 -26.89 30.71
C LEU A 804 -1.09 -28.26 31.11
N ASN A 805 -0.86 -29.28 30.27
CA ASN A 805 -1.45 -30.61 30.45
C ASN A 805 -0.46 -31.72 30.82
N LYS A 806 0.84 -31.43 30.86
CA LYS A 806 1.90 -32.40 31.16
C LYS A 806 2.94 -31.76 32.06
N PRO A 807 3.58 -32.57 33.00
CA PRO A 807 4.73 -32.09 33.73
C PRO A 807 5.95 -31.98 32.83
N VAL A 808 6.83 -31.06 33.16
CA VAL A 808 8.15 -30.96 32.52
C VAL A 808 8.94 -32.24 32.82
N TYR A 809 9.44 -32.86 31.76
CA TYR A 809 10.26 -34.07 31.87
C TYR A 809 11.74 -33.73 32.00
N GLY A 810 12.24 -32.75 31.19
CA GLY A 810 13.61 -32.31 31.23
C GLY A 810 13.69 -30.80 30.99
N TYR A 811 14.69 -30.15 31.59
CA TYR A 811 15.04 -28.77 31.35
C TYR A 811 16.54 -28.58 31.42
N LYS A 812 17.13 -27.99 30.38
CA LYS A 812 18.57 -27.79 30.30
C LYS A 812 18.92 -26.44 29.67
N ILE A 813 19.87 -25.75 30.32
CA ILE A 813 20.48 -24.51 29.86
C ILE A 813 21.79 -24.84 29.15
N LEU A 814 22.00 -24.31 27.98
CA LEU A 814 23.17 -24.52 27.16
C LEU A 814 23.78 -23.17 26.77
N PRO A 815 25.08 -22.96 26.97
CA PRO A 815 25.72 -21.69 26.63
C PRO A 815 25.84 -21.52 25.13
N ASN A 816 25.50 -20.36 24.61
CA ASN A 816 25.94 -19.90 23.31
C ASN A 816 27.45 -19.58 23.40
N ILE A 817 28.24 -20.13 22.49
CA ILE A 817 29.70 -19.90 22.48
C ILE A 817 29.97 -18.59 21.73
N PRO A 818 30.52 -17.55 22.38
CA PRO A 818 30.80 -16.28 21.71
C PRO A 818 31.69 -16.46 20.47
N GLY A 819 31.19 -16.08 19.31
CA GLY A 819 31.91 -16.21 18.03
C GLY A 819 32.05 -17.64 17.52
N GLY A 820 31.44 -18.62 18.19
CA GLY A 820 31.31 -20.00 17.77
C GLY A 820 29.87 -20.42 17.94
N LYS A 821 29.31 -21.03 16.94
CA LYS A 821 27.92 -21.45 16.88
C LYS A 821 27.74 -22.64 17.80
N SER A 822 26.71 -22.59 18.63
CA SER A 822 26.26 -23.74 19.41
C SER A 822 25.50 -24.68 18.47
N LEU A 823 26.25 -25.48 17.71
CA LEU A 823 25.71 -26.48 16.79
C LEU A 823 25.14 -27.65 17.59
N LEU A 824 23.92 -28.04 17.28
CA LEU A 824 23.27 -29.19 17.89
C LEU A 824 23.14 -30.31 16.86
N SER A 825 23.89 -31.40 17.07
CA SER A 825 23.66 -32.61 16.30
C SER A 825 22.36 -33.31 16.71
N GLU A 826 21.73 -34.05 15.80
CA GLU A 826 20.58 -34.91 16.07
C GLU A 826 20.77 -35.78 17.31
N SER A 827 21.90 -36.38 17.50
CA SER A 827 22.25 -37.13 18.67
C SER A 827 22.25 -36.32 19.95
N SER A 828 22.67 -35.06 19.87
CA SER A 828 22.67 -34.12 21.02
C SER A 828 21.25 -33.68 21.36
N LYS A 829 20.45 -33.32 20.35
CA LYS A 829 19.03 -32.98 20.50
C LYS A 829 18.25 -34.14 21.16
N TYR A 830 18.42 -35.33 20.63
CA TYR A 830 17.82 -36.55 21.20
C TYR A 830 18.20 -36.74 22.66
N GLN A 831 19.49 -36.63 22.99
CA GLN A 831 19.98 -36.79 24.36
C GLN A 831 19.37 -35.76 25.31
N HIS A 832 19.24 -34.51 24.89
CA HIS A 832 18.64 -33.46 25.72
C HIS A 832 17.14 -33.70 25.95
N LEU A 833 16.41 -34.09 24.91
CA LEU A 833 14.97 -34.37 25.01
C LEU A 833 14.67 -35.55 25.93
N THR A 834 15.51 -36.60 25.92
CA THR A 834 15.21 -37.89 26.57
C THR A 834 15.92 -38.08 27.87
N SER A 835 16.86 -37.23 28.30
CA SER A 835 17.67 -37.41 29.50
C SER A 835 16.87 -37.35 30.79
N GLY A 836 15.78 -36.58 30.84
CA GLY A 836 15.05 -36.30 32.06
C GLY A 836 15.83 -35.48 33.10
N GLU A 837 16.94 -34.85 32.70
CA GLU A 837 17.69 -33.97 33.59
C GLU A 837 16.98 -32.60 33.71
N ILE A 838 16.83 -32.15 34.98
CA ILE A 838 16.33 -30.80 35.26
C ILE A 838 17.43 -30.06 35.96
N ASN A 839 18.02 -29.06 35.26
CA ASN A 839 18.98 -28.15 35.85
C ASN A 839 18.24 -26.98 36.50
N GLY A 840 17.83 -27.17 37.75
CA GLY A 840 17.13 -26.15 38.54
C GLY A 840 18.11 -25.21 39.25
N GLY A 841 18.74 -24.28 38.57
CA GLY A 841 19.61 -23.29 39.16
C GLY A 841 19.60 -21.98 38.39
N VAL A 842 19.85 -20.86 39.10
CA VAL A 842 20.05 -19.57 38.41
C VAL A 842 21.48 -19.56 37.87
N GLU A 843 21.65 -19.66 36.58
CA GLU A 843 22.93 -19.49 35.90
C GLU A 843 23.01 -18.08 35.31
N LYS A 844 24.15 -17.41 35.46
CA LYS A 844 24.41 -16.08 34.90
C LYS A 844 25.39 -16.24 33.74
N TRP A 845 24.89 -16.07 32.52
CA TRP A 845 25.70 -16.08 31.33
C TRP A 845 25.40 -14.82 30.48
N THR A 846 26.27 -14.50 29.58
CA THR A 846 26.07 -13.36 28.66
C THR A 846 25.24 -13.73 27.44
N ASP A 847 24.99 -15.03 27.21
CA ASP A 847 24.26 -15.53 26.07
C ASP A 847 24.04 -17.06 26.22
N TYR A 848 22.79 -17.53 26.15
CA TYR A 848 22.46 -18.96 26.23
C TYR A 848 21.05 -19.27 25.69
N PHE A 849 20.84 -20.51 25.33
CA PHE A 849 19.52 -21.04 24.96
C PHE A 849 19.12 -22.19 25.89
N SER A 850 17.85 -22.54 25.88
CA SER A 850 17.31 -23.62 26.71
C SER A 850 16.53 -24.63 25.93
N ILE A 851 16.55 -25.86 26.39
CA ILE A 851 15.71 -26.96 25.92
C ILE A 851 14.80 -27.42 27.06
N ILE A 852 13.50 -27.40 26.82
CA ILE A 852 12.49 -27.97 27.72
C ILE A 852 11.77 -29.11 27.03
N SER A 853 11.44 -30.19 27.75
CA SER A 853 10.73 -31.33 27.18
C SER A 853 9.64 -31.88 28.09
N ALA A 854 8.60 -32.45 27.47
CA ALA A 854 7.60 -33.28 28.07
C ALA A 854 7.57 -34.67 27.39
N ARG A 855 6.94 -35.66 27.98
CA ARG A 855 6.82 -37.00 27.38
C ARG A 855 5.38 -37.50 27.44
N GLU A 856 5.01 -38.30 26.44
CA GLU A 856 3.69 -38.90 26.31
C GLU A 856 3.79 -40.31 25.74
N THR A 857 2.81 -41.16 26.09
CA THR A 857 2.68 -42.50 25.52
C THR A 857 1.52 -42.48 24.54
N TYR A 858 1.77 -42.82 23.28
CA TYR A 858 0.72 -42.89 22.27
C TYR A 858 -0.39 -43.87 22.65
N ASN A 859 -1.62 -43.37 22.69
CA ASN A 859 -2.80 -44.13 23.10
C ASN A 859 -3.75 -44.47 21.95
N GLY A 860 -3.36 -44.16 20.70
CA GLY A 860 -4.15 -44.41 19.51
C GLY A 860 -5.23 -43.36 19.20
N SER A 861 -5.32 -42.27 20.01
CA SER A 861 -6.35 -41.21 19.82
C SER A 861 -5.80 -39.99 19.09
N GLY A 862 -4.49 -39.81 19.04
CA GLY A 862 -3.85 -38.62 18.42
C GLY A 862 -3.88 -37.34 19.26
N ASP A 863 -4.54 -37.37 20.46
CA ASP A 863 -4.67 -36.23 21.37
C ASP A 863 -3.68 -36.30 22.53
#